data_81f62bf9901d8780adeb328913d04999
#
_entry.id   81f62bf9901d8780adeb328913d04999
#
_cell.length_a   1.000
_cell.length_b   1.000
_cell.length_c   1.000
_cell.angle_alpha   90.00
_cell.angle_beta   90.00
_cell.angle_gamma   90.00
#
_symmetry.space_group_name_H-M   'P 1'
#
loop_
_entity.id
_entity.type
_entity.pdbx_description
1 polymer ?
#
loop_
_entity_poly.entity_id
_entity_poly.type
_entity_poly.pdbx_seq_one_letter_code
_entity_poly.pdbx_strand_id
1 'polypeptide(L)'
;KNLLFSLVFWLLPFSLIAQEPIELFQQFNGQYDFTAFGNILNLAENGGGAGCDILTESSADLNLLPGQNILAALLYWAGSGTGDFDVQLSRGLNSTFVTSSRNFALDFQGRLFFGAYADVTGFVQTAGTGNYTLSNLDLQAVIQGEYCQTGTNFGGWSIVVIYEDLTLPLNQISVFDGFNYVANGNPQINFTLDNLDIASADFAKIGFLAWEGDAGISNNETLRINGTIMNNALNPGNNAFNGTNSYTNSSDLYNMDLDFYDVDGVVAPGDTDIDIQLTSSQDLVIVHNVVTSVNSELPDATIVIDQIGILCDNGDLEVDYTVFNVNATEPLAAGIPIAFYVDDVLVGQSVTVTVIPIDGSESGSVVVNIPPPIPAIFTLTAVVDDDGTGTGILSENNEDNNEFDVIVELSVISIGIGEDITIANGTAPCEGSTATIQTIIVSGTSYQWFVFDTVTGTFVIIAGETGPDLTIDTPGEYRLEVITSSGCIASDEIIVEFFPLPVPGIPEALIICDDDNDGVALFTLTDADTQIIAGAAGVFVNYYETQPAADIGDITTALVSPYQNTSNPQIVFARLENIAEGCFDTVALELIVFDTPVFIDPIPDFVLCDEDADGFTIFDLTSWDAQVTVTPAGLGITYYETLGDAQGTINEINPANAYINTSTPQIIFVRLENADGCSAISQFNLIVNPLPVYTVAQDLSLCDYDDVLDESTEFDLSEVTTTTT
;
A
#
# COMPACT_ATOMS: atom_id res chain seq x y z
N LYS A 1 -23.08 -33.64 -33.48
CA LYS A 1 -21.71 -33.14 -33.64
C LYS A 1 -21.79 -31.70 -34.15
N ASN A 2 -21.95 -30.74 -33.28
CA ASN A 2 -21.76 -29.32 -33.58
C ASN A 2 -20.77 -28.76 -32.55
N LEU A 3 -19.60 -28.41 -33.04
CA LEU A 3 -18.61 -27.63 -32.31
C LEU A 3 -19.14 -26.19 -32.16
N LEU A 4 -19.45 -25.77 -30.94
CA LEU A 4 -19.58 -24.36 -30.58
C LEU A 4 -18.18 -23.86 -30.24
N PHE A 5 -17.63 -22.96 -31.08
CA PHE A 5 -16.50 -22.11 -30.76
C PHE A 5 -17.00 -21.01 -29.82
N SER A 6 -16.63 -21.08 -28.55
CA SER A 6 -16.82 -20.00 -27.59
C SER A 6 -15.70 -19.00 -27.77
N LEU A 7 -16.01 -17.85 -28.37
CA LEU A 7 -15.16 -16.67 -28.40
C LEU A 7 -15.19 -16.06 -26.99
N VAL A 8 -14.17 -16.29 -26.21
CA VAL A 8 -13.94 -15.54 -24.96
C VAL A 8 -13.39 -14.17 -25.33
N PHE A 9 -14.28 -13.17 -25.34
CA PHE A 9 -13.88 -11.77 -25.36
C PHE A 9 -13.21 -11.47 -24.02
N TRP A 10 -11.90 -11.26 -24.04
CA TRP A 10 -11.17 -10.59 -22.97
C TRP A 10 -11.62 -9.12 -22.95
N LEU A 11 -12.62 -8.80 -22.14
CA LEU A 11 -12.87 -7.44 -21.68
C LEU A 11 -11.69 -7.09 -20.75
N LEU A 12 -10.69 -6.42 -21.30
CA LEU A 12 -9.81 -5.59 -20.50
C LEU A 12 -10.72 -4.60 -19.74
N PRO A 13 -10.61 -4.45 -18.43
CA PRO A 13 -11.25 -3.34 -17.76
C PRO A 13 -10.55 -2.07 -18.29
N PHE A 14 -11.18 -1.38 -19.21
CA PHE A 14 -10.98 0.05 -19.32
C PHE A 14 -11.48 0.60 -17.97
N SER A 15 -10.56 0.91 -17.07
CA SER A 15 -10.85 1.85 -15.99
C SER A 15 -11.24 3.13 -16.70
N LEU A 16 -12.52 3.37 -16.83
CA LEU A 16 -13.04 4.71 -17.08
C LEU A 16 -12.48 5.52 -15.91
N ILE A 17 -11.60 6.45 -16.19
CA ILE A 17 -11.23 7.49 -15.23
C ILE A 17 -12.53 8.24 -15.03
N ALA A 18 -13.25 7.90 -13.97
CA ALA A 18 -14.50 8.53 -13.62
C ALA A 18 -14.15 9.81 -12.86
N GLN A 19 -14.85 10.87 -13.19
CA GLN A 19 -14.93 12.08 -12.41
C GLN A 19 -15.36 11.71 -10.99
N GLU A 20 -14.60 12.10 -9.96
CA GLU A 20 -14.98 11.83 -8.58
C GLU A 20 -15.84 12.98 -8.05
N PRO A 21 -17.07 12.69 -7.60
CA PRO A 21 -17.97 13.72 -7.09
C PRO A 21 -17.39 14.37 -5.84
N ILE A 22 -17.87 15.57 -5.52
CA ILE A 22 -17.58 16.24 -4.25
C ILE A 22 -18.58 15.69 -3.22
N GLU A 23 -18.08 14.94 -2.26
CA GLU A 23 -18.87 14.26 -1.22
C GLU A 23 -18.31 14.55 0.17
N LEU A 24 -19.11 14.37 1.21
CA LEU A 24 -18.67 14.54 2.59
C LEU A 24 -17.55 13.53 2.89
N PHE A 25 -16.40 14.04 3.30
CA PHE A 25 -15.22 13.24 3.60
C PHE A 25 -14.96 13.13 5.10
N GLN A 26 -15.02 14.25 5.81
CA GLN A 26 -14.81 14.30 7.27
C GLN A 26 -15.67 15.39 7.90
N GLN A 27 -16.08 15.17 9.14
CA GLN A 27 -16.81 16.12 9.94
C GLN A 27 -16.16 16.24 11.33
N PHE A 28 -16.13 17.47 11.84
CA PHE A 28 -15.57 17.81 13.15
C PHE A 28 -16.59 18.69 13.89
N ASN A 29 -16.97 18.30 15.08
CA ASN A 29 -17.97 19.02 15.89
C ASN A 29 -17.33 19.48 17.20
N GLY A 30 -17.46 20.77 17.53
CA GLY A 30 -16.86 21.35 18.72
C GLY A 30 -16.61 22.87 18.57
N GLN A 31 -15.87 23.43 19.52
CA GLN A 31 -15.44 24.84 19.43
C GLN A 31 -14.31 25.02 18.38
N TYR A 32 -14.65 24.69 17.14
CA TYR A 32 -13.72 24.56 16.03
C TYR A 32 -14.00 25.58 14.94
N ASP A 33 -12.97 25.87 14.19
CA ASP A 33 -13.05 26.59 12.94
C ASP A 33 -11.92 26.14 12.00
N PHE A 34 -11.92 26.60 10.77
CA PHE A 34 -10.90 26.26 9.80
C PHE A 34 -10.20 27.46 9.22
N THR A 35 -8.99 27.26 8.78
CA THR A 35 -8.25 28.14 7.89
C THR A 35 -7.55 27.30 6.82
N ALA A 36 -7.12 27.94 5.75
CA ALA A 36 -6.33 27.26 4.74
C ALA A 36 -5.13 28.13 4.32
N PHE A 37 -4.07 27.46 3.93
CA PHE A 37 -2.89 28.09 3.34
C PHE A 37 -2.31 27.19 2.27
N GLY A 38 -1.70 27.77 1.28
CA GLY A 38 -1.16 27.05 0.15
C GLY A 38 -0.61 27.99 -0.89
N ASN A 39 -0.04 27.44 -1.94
CA ASN A 39 0.51 28.24 -3.02
C ASN A 39 0.52 27.46 -4.33
N ILE A 40 0.53 28.22 -5.42
CA ILE A 40 0.68 27.72 -6.78
C ILE A 40 2.17 27.54 -7.12
N LEU A 41 2.46 26.67 -8.06
CA LEU A 41 3.80 26.52 -8.67
C LEU A 41 3.94 27.32 -9.97
N ASN A 42 2.86 27.82 -10.52
CA ASN A 42 2.88 28.64 -11.72
C ASN A 42 3.53 29.98 -11.45
N LEU A 43 4.35 30.46 -12.39
CA LEU A 43 5.01 31.78 -12.33
C LEU A 43 4.12 32.91 -12.87
N ALA A 44 3.07 32.57 -13.58
CA ALA A 44 2.08 33.47 -14.13
C ALA A 44 0.79 32.69 -14.46
N GLU A 45 -0.31 33.43 -14.63
CA GLU A 45 -1.55 32.88 -15.17
C GLU A 45 -1.31 32.15 -16.49
N ASN A 46 -1.90 30.99 -16.68
CA ASN A 46 -1.77 30.22 -17.91
C ASN A 46 -2.49 30.89 -19.08
N GLY A 47 -2.23 30.45 -20.32
CA GLY A 47 -2.82 31.03 -21.52
C GLY A 47 -1.99 32.13 -22.19
N GLY A 48 -2.30 32.43 -23.47
CA GLY A 48 -1.92 33.59 -24.27
C GLY A 48 -0.50 34.13 -24.23
N GLY A 49 0.55 33.35 -24.01
CA GLY A 49 1.94 33.79 -23.98
C GLY A 49 2.60 33.76 -22.58
N ALA A 50 1.88 33.27 -21.57
CA ALA A 50 2.48 32.91 -20.30
C ALA A 50 3.55 31.81 -20.52
N GLY A 51 4.66 31.91 -19.77
CA GLY A 51 5.72 30.89 -19.86
C GLY A 51 5.21 29.51 -19.45
N CYS A 52 5.78 28.50 -20.05
CA CYS A 52 5.52 27.09 -19.69
C CYS A 52 6.42 26.61 -18.56
N ASP A 53 7.06 27.53 -17.86
CA ASP A 53 7.92 27.23 -16.74
C ASP A 53 7.07 27.15 -15.46
N ILE A 54 7.27 26.07 -14.72
CA ILE A 54 6.62 25.84 -13.43
C ILE A 54 7.70 25.53 -12.39
N LEU A 55 7.48 25.96 -11.18
CA LEU A 55 8.35 25.66 -10.04
C LEU A 55 8.17 24.21 -9.59
N THR A 56 9.16 23.66 -8.89
CA THR A 56 9.09 22.35 -8.21
C THR A 56 8.82 22.50 -6.72
N GLU A 57 8.74 23.72 -6.23
CA GLU A 57 8.44 24.07 -4.83
C GLU A 57 7.81 25.45 -4.73
N SER A 58 6.98 25.62 -3.76
CA SER A 58 6.46 26.93 -3.34
C SER A 58 6.16 26.94 -1.85
N SER A 59 6.00 28.15 -1.28
CA SER A 59 5.82 28.33 0.16
C SER A 59 4.59 29.16 0.49
N ALA A 60 3.99 28.86 1.63
CA ALA A 60 2.88 29.62 2.20
C ALA A 60 2.96 29.64 3.74
N ASP A 61 2.32 30.63 4.35
CA ASP A 61 2.36 30.85 5.80
C ASP A 61 1.09 30.33 6.48
N LEU A 62 1.26 29.46 7.49
CA LEU A 62 0.21 29.17 8.46
C LEU A 62 0.25 30.20 9.59
N ASN A 63 -0.83 30.92 9.76
CA ASN A 63 -1.00 31.90 10.83
C ASN A 63 -2.19 31.51 11.70
N LEU A 64 -1.93 31.16 12.97
CA LEU A 64 -2.94 30.94 14.00
C LEU A 64 -2.69 31.91 15.16
N LEU A 65 -3.76 32.30 15.82
CA LEU A 65 -3.69 33.16 17.01
C LEU A 65 -3.25 32.36 18.24
N PRO A 66 -2.67 33.00 19.25
CA PRO A 66 -2.38 32.34 20.51
C PRO A 66 -3.66 31.77 21.16
N GLY A 67 -3.66 30.50 21.50
CA GLY A 67 -4.81 29.79 22.07
C GLY A 67 -5.57 28.94 21.05
N GLN A 68 -5.28 29.10 19.76
CA GLN A 68 -5.79 28.21 18.71
C GLN A 68 -4.91 26.97 18.59
N ASN A 69 -5.51 25.80 18.78
CA ASN A 69 -4.83 24.51 18.76
C ASN A 69 -5.18 23.73 17.49
N ILE A 70 -4.20 23.23 16.78
CA ILE A 70 -4.43 22.46 15.54
C ILE A 70 -5.05 21.11 15.90
N LEU A 71 -6.24 20.84 15.37
CA LEU A 71 -6.94 19.56 15.48
C LEU A 71 -6.59 18.65 14.31
N ALA A 72 -6.71 19.15 13.07
CA ALA A 72 -6.37 18.45 11.85
C ALA A 72 -5.66 19.36 10.84
N ALA A 73 -4.85 18.76 9.97
CA ALA A 73 -4.21 19.42 8.86
C ALA A 73 -4.20 18.51 7.63
N LEU A 74 -4.99 18.89 6.64
CA LEU A 74 -5.36 18.09 5.48
C LEU A 74 -4.66 18.67 4.24
N LEU A 75 -3.65 17.99 3.73
CA LEU A 75 -2.87 18.43 2.57
C LEU A 75 -3.54 17.94 1.28
N TYR A 76 -3.77 18.89 0.39
CA TYR A 76 -4.23 18.65 -0.98
C TYR A 76 -3.21 19.23 -1.96
N TRP A 77 -2.88 18.48 -3.01
CA TRP A 77 -2.08 18.99 -4.12
C TRP A 77 -2.61 18.46 -5.44
N ALA A 78 -2.40 19.20 -6.50
CA ALA A 78 -2.90 18.85 -7.80
C ALA A 78 -2.05 19.42 -8.93
N GLY A 79 -2.29 18.95 -10.13
CA GLY A 79 -1.64 19.48 -11.31
C GLY A 79 -2.04 18.79 -12.61
N SER A 80 -1.49 19.31 -13.69
CA SER A 80 -1.64 18.75 -15.02
C SER A 80 -0.83 17.45 -15.15
N GLY A 81 -1.40 16.44 -15.82
CA GLY A 81 -0.73 15.17 -16.09
C GLY A 81 -1.31 13.99 -15.34
N THR A 82 -0.55 12.90 -15.30
CA THR A 82 -0.97 11.62 -14.71
C THR A 82 -0.71 11.51 -13.20
N GLY A 83 -0.02 12.48 -12.61
CA GLY A 83 0.20 12.57 -11.17
C GLY A 83 1.67 12.47 -10.76
N ASP A 84 1.96 13.20 -9.70
CA ASP A 84 3.12 13.06 -8.83
C ASP A 84 2.58 12.97 -7.40
N PHE A 85 2.66 11.78 -6.81
CA PHE A 85 1.97 11.45 -5.56
C PHE A 85 2.91 11.40 -4.35
N ASP A 86 4.19 11.72 -4.56
CA ASP A 86 5.21 11.76 -3.53
C ASP A 86 5.82 13.16 -3.45
N VAL A 87 5.55 13.86 -2.37
CA VAL A 87 6.00 15.23 -2.17
C VAL A 87 6.77 15.36 -0.86
N GLN A 88 7.44 16.48 -0.66
CA GLN A 88 8.09 16.81 0.60
C GLN A 88 7.48 18.07 1.19
N LEU A 89 6.97 17.97 2.41
CA LEU A 89 6.51 19.11 3.20
C LEU A 89 7.58 19.51 4.22
N SER A 90 7.93 20.78 4.27
CA SER A 90 8.95 21.28 5.19
C SER A 90 8.53 22.58 5.87
N ARG A 91 9.06 22.82 7.09
CA ARG A 91 8.97 24.06 7.82
C ARG A 91 10.26 24.32 8.58
N GLY A 92 11.01 25.32 8.16
CA GLY A 92 12.33 25.61 8.70
C GLY A 92 13.32 24.45 8.48
N LEU A 93 13.79 23.84 9.57
CA LEU A 93 14.69 22.67 9.49
C LEU A 93 13.95 21.33 9.56
N ASN A 94 12.65 21.35 9.82
CA ASN A 94 11.84 20.14 9.89
C ASN A 94 11.27 19.83 8.51
N SER A 95 11.34 18.57 8.10
CA SER A 95 10.72 18.10 6.85
C SER A 95 10.22 16.68 6.99
N THR A 96 9.19 16.35 6.22
CA THR A 96 8.65 15.01 6.09
C THR A 96 8.39 14.70 4.63
N PHE A 97 8.60 13.44 4.22
CA PHE A 97 8.10 12.93 2.96
C PHE A 97 6.64 12.55 3.14
N VAL A 98 5.83 12.91 2.17
CA VAL A 98 4.38 12.67 2.17
C VAL A 98 4.05 11.92 0.89
N THR A 99 3.54 10.72 1.04
CA THR A 99 2.90 9.95 -0.03
C THR A 99 1.39 10.13 0.10
N SER A 100 0.71 10.33 -1.00
CA SER A 100 -0.75 10.47 -0.98
C SER A 100 -1.43 9.23 -0.43
N SER A 101 -2.45 9.42 0.39
CA SER A 101 -3.34 8.35 0.87
C SER A 101 -4.57 8.18 -0.02
N ARG A 102 -4.96 9.23 -0.77
CA ARG A 102 -6.01 9.20 -1.78
C ARG A 102 -5.53 9.92 -3.04
N ASN A 103 -5.82 9.33 -4.19
CA ASN A 103 -5.44 9.84 -5.50
C ASN A 103 -6.69 10.05 -6.32
N PHE A 104 -6.78 11.20 -6.96
CA PHE A 104 -7.88 11.58 -7.82
C PHE A 104 -7.36 11.75 -9.25
N ALA A 105 -8.21 11.48 -10.22
CA ALA A 105 -7.88 11.66 -11.63
C ALA A 105 -9.07 12.21 -12.40
N LEU A 106 -8.80 13.09 -13.36
CA LEU A 106 -9.78 13.69 -14.21
C LEU A 106 -9.28 13.67 -15.66
N ASP A 107 -10.13 13.25 -16.60
CA ASP A 107 -9.89 13.42 -18.03
C ASP A 107 -10.83 14.53 -18.57
N PHE A 108 -10.23 15.63 -19.01
CA PHE A 108 -10.96 16.68 -19.70
C PHE A 108 -10.45 16.80 -21.13
N GLN A 109 -11.28 16.38 -22.08
CA GLN A 109 -10.98 16.43 -23.52
C GLN A 109 -9.70 15.70 -23.93
N GLY A 110 -9.38 14.58 -23.28
CA GLY A 110 -8.18 13.76 -23.52
C GLY A 110 -6.94 14.23 -22.78
N ARG A 111 -7.04 15.25 -21.94
CA ARG A 111 -5.97 15.71 -21.05
C ARG A 111 -6.26 15.25 -19.63
N LEU A 112 -5.25 14.63 -19.02
CA LEU A 112 -5.35 14.10 -17.68
C LEU A 112 -4.92 15.16 -16.66
N PHE A 113 -5.66 15.25 -15.59
CA PHE A 113 -5.33 16.03 -14.41
C PHE A 113 -5.37 15.13 -13.20
N PHE A 114 -4.55 15.42 -12.21
CA PHE A 114 -4.53 14.66 -10.98
C PHE A 114 -4.74 15.54 -9.76
N GLY A 115 -5.35 14.96 -8.75
CA GLY A 115 -5.39 15.48 -7.40
C GLY A 115 -4.87 14.43 -6.42
N ALA A 116 -4.43 14.88 -5.27
CA ALA A 116 -3.91 14.03 -4.23
C ALA A 116 -4.23 14.59 -2.85
N TYR A 117 -4.40 13.69 -1.89
CA TYR A 117 -4.66 14.02 -0.50
C TYR A 117 -3.77 13.24 0.45
N ALA A 118 -3.35 13.88 1.54
CA ALA A 118 -2.72 13.22 2.68
C ALA A 118 -3.02 13.96 3.99
N ASP A 119 -3.19 13.20 5.07
CA ASP A 119 -3.23 13.75 6.43
C ASP A 119 -1.80 14.06 6.90
N VAL A 120 -1.55 15.33 7.19
CA VAL A 120 -0.26 15.84 7.70
C VAL A 120 -0.38 16.42 9.11
N THR A 121 -1.44 16.08 9.82
CA THR A 121 -1.78 16.61 11.15
C THR A 121 -0.61 16.51 12.12
N GLY A 122 -0.02 15.33 12.28
CA GLY A 122 1.08 15.12 13.23
C GLY A 122 2.32 15.97 12.92
N PHE A 123 2.61 16.20 11.65
CA PHE A 123 3.71 17.07 11.25
C PHE A 123 3.38 18.54 11.55
N VAL A 124 2.18 19.02 11.17
CA VAL A 124 1.78 20.42 11.33
C VAL A 124 1.58 20.78 12.80
N GLN A 125 1.00 19.88 13.62
CA GLN A 125 0.93 20.05 15.07
C GLN A 125 2.31 20.21 15.71
N THR A 126 3.27 19.41 15.28
CA THR A 126 4.64 19.47 15.82
C THR A 126 5.39 20.70 15.33
N ALA A 127 5.24 21.09 14.07
CA ALA A 127 5.92 22.20 13.47
C ALA A 127 5.30 23.56 13.87
N GLY A 128 3.98 23.62 14.06
CA GLY A 128 3.24 24.82 14.44
C GLY A 128 3.15 25.88 13.34
N THR A 129 2.76 27.11 13.72
CA THR A 129 2.62 28.26 12.79
C THR A 129 3.94 28.66 12.12
N GLY A 130 3.86 29.23 10.93
CA GLY A 130 4.99 29.78 10.17
C GLY A 130 5.01 29.39 8.71
N ASN A 131 6.14 29.61 8.05
CA ASN A 131 6.29 29.37 6.62
C ASN A 131 6.54 27.89 6.32
N TYR A 132 5.67 27.30 5.54
CA TYR A 132 5.74 25.94 5.02
C TYR A 132 6.12 25.96 3.55
N THR A 133 6.91 24.97 3.13
CA THR A 133 7.26 24.75 1.73
C THR A 133 6.86 23.34 1.33
N LEU A 134 6.09 23.22 0.27
CA LEU A 134 5.92 21.94 -0.44
C LEU A 134 6.91 21.91 -1.59
N SER A 135 7.65 20.82 -1.70
CA SER A 135 8.68 20.58 -2.72
C SER A 135 8.62 19.17 -3.29
N ASN A 136 9.40 18.94 -4.32
CA ASN A 136 9.42 17.69 -5.08
C ASN A 136 8.14 17.40 -5.89
N LEU A 137 7.30 18.39 -6.14
CA LEU A 137 6.22 18.29 -7.10
C LEU A 137 6.76 18.67 -8.48
N ASP A 138 7.24 17.70 -9.26
CA ASP A 138 7.89 17.94 -10.55
C ASP A 138 6.97 17.70 -11.73
N LEU A 139 6.39 18.78 -12.23
CA LEU A 139 5.50 18.78 -13.38
C LEU A 139 6.13 19.35 -14.66
N GLN A 140 7.40 19.76 -14.62
CA GLN A 140 8.08 20.47 -15.70
C GLN A 140 8.03 19.70 -17.04
N ALA A 141 8.29 18.41 -17.01
CA ALA A 141 8.32 17.60 -18.23
C ALA A 141 6.94 17.41 -18.87
N VAL A 142 5.90 17.39 -18.06
CA VAL A 142 4.49 17.21 -18.49
C VAL A 142 3.94 18.51 -19.06
N ILE A 143 4.19 19.62 -18.40
CA ILE A 143 3.61 20.93 -18.73
C ILE A 143 4.14 21.49 -20.04
N GLN A 144 5.39 21.28 -20.41
CA GLN A 144 6.01 21.80 -21.63
C GLN A 144 5.37 21.29 -22.95
N GLY A 145 4.47 20.34 -22.87
CA GLY A 145 3.78 19.76 -24.01
C GLY A 145 2.43 20.42 -24.32
N GLU A 146 1.42 19.60 -24.33
CA GLU A 146 0.04 19.95 -24.72
C GLU A 146 -0.62 20.94 -23.75
N TYR A 147 -0.36 20.82 -22.46
CA TYR A 147 -0.98 21.66 -21.43
C TYR A 147 -0.62 23.14 -21.59
N CYS A 148 0.63 23.45 -21.83
CA CYS A 148 1.08 24.81 -22.08
C CYS A 148 0.46 25.44 -23.34
N GLN A 149 0.28 24.64 -24.42
CA GLN A 149 -0.30 25.11 -25.65
C GLN A 149 -1.79 25.42 -25.54
N THR A 150 -2.47 24.75 -24.63
CA THR A 150 -3.92 24.86 -24.42
C THR A 150 -4.28 25.78 -23.25
N GLY A 151 -3.29 26.30 -22.52
CA GLY A 151 -3.52 27.11 -21.34
C GLY A 151 -4.21 26.34 -20.21
N THR A 152 -3.81 25.05 -20.01
CA THR A 152 -4.35 24.20 -18.93
C THR A 152 -3.21 23.63 -18.09
N ASN A 153 -2.16 24.42 -17.91
CA ASN A 153 -0.98 24.05 -17.16
C ASN A 153 -1.03 24.63 -15.75
N PHE A 154 -1.19 23.77 -14.78
CA PHE A 154 -1.10 24.18 -13.38
C PHE A 154 -0.44 23.11 -12.50
N GLY A 155 -0.02 23.55 -11.33
CA GLY A 155 0.41 22.73 -10.22
C GLY A 155 0.42 23.55 -8.96
N GLY A 156 -0.08 23.00 -7.86
CA GLY A 156 -0.17 23.73 -6.60
C GLY A 156 -0.55 22.83 -5.45
N TRP A 157 -0.62 23.42 -4.27
CA TRP A 157 -0.94 22.73 -3.02
C TRP A 157 -1.64 23.64 -2.03
N SER A 158 -2.43 23.03 -1.16
CA SER A 158 -3.05 23.71 -0.02
C SER A 158 -3.14 22.78 1.18
N ILE A 159 -3.07 23.33 2.38
CA ILE A 159 -3.40 22.64 3.62
C ILE A 159 -4.60 23.33 4.25
N VAL A 160 -5.67 22.58 4.41
CA VAL A 160 -6.80 22.96 5.27
C VAL A 160 -6.44 22.60 6.70
N VAL A 161 -6.53 23.55 7.59
CA VAL A 161 -6.26 23.38 9.03
C VAL A 161 -7.54 23.59 9.81
N ILE A 162 -7.98 22.54 10.48
CA ILE A 162 -9.05 22.63 11.47
C ILE A 162 -8.39 22.92 12.82
N TYR A 163 -8.87 23.92 13.52
CA TYR A 163 -8.31 24.30 14.81
C TYR A 163 -9.40 24.52 15.88
N GLU A 164 -9.05 24.20 17.10
CA GLU A 164 -9.83 24.51 18.29
C GLU A 164 -9.59 25.96 18.72
N ASP A 165 -10.67 26.66 19.06
CA ASP A 165 -10.64 27.95 19.71
C ASP A 165 -11.79 28.02 20.71
N LEU A 166 -11.46 27.94 22.00
CA LEU A 166 -12.44 27.90 23.10
C LEU A 166 -13.30 29.16 23.23
N THR A 167 -13.08 30.17 22.40
CA THR A 167 -13.90 31.41 22.34
C THR A 167 -15.03 31.33 21.30
N LEU A 168 -15.01 30.30 20.45
CA LEU A 168 -16.02 30.08 19.41
C LEU A 168 -17.26 29.37 19.98
N PRO A 169 -18.43 29.51 19.34
CA PRO A 169 -19.54 28.62 19.57
C PRO A 169 -19.16 27.18 19.18
N LEU A 170 -20.03 26.24 19.50
CA LEU A 170 -19.94 24.91 18.97
C LEU A 170 -20.29 24.94 17.49
N ASN A 171 -19.37 24.55 16.66
CA ASN A 171 -19.53 24.52 15.19
C ASN A 171 -19.40 23.10 14.67
N GLN A 172 -20.13 22.84 13.60
CA GLN A 172 -19.95 21.71 12.72
C GLN A 172 -19.04 22.14 11.57
N ILE A 173 -17.89 21.52 11.46
CA ILE A 173 -16.97 21.71 10.34
C ILE A 173 -17.11 20.49 9.44
N SER A 174 -17.59 20.69 8.21
CA SER A 174 -17.75 19.62 7.25
C SER A 174 -16.75 19.83 6.08
N VAL A 175 -15.93 18.83 5.83
CA VAL A 175 -14.96 18.80 4.74
C VAL A 175 -15.50 17.87 3.66
N PHE A 176 -15.84 18.45 2.52
CA PHE A 176 -16.20 17.74 1.30
C PHE A 176 -14.98 17.68 0.41
N ASP A 177 -14.69 16.56 -0.19
CA ASP A 177 -13.64 16.45 -1.19
C ASP A 177 -14.01 15.53 -2.35
N GLY A 178 -13.23 15.62 -3.38
CA GLY A 178 -13.38 14.91 -4.64
C GLY A 178 -12.49 15.55 -5.70
N PHE A 179 -12.73 15.28 -6.96
CA PHE A 179 -12.00 15.91 -8.03
C PHE A 179 -12.93 16.07 -9.24
N ASN A 180 -13.75 17.11 -9.17
CA ASN A 180 -14.84 17.35 -10.09
C ASN A 180 -14.66 18.71 -10.77
N TYR A 181 -15.24 18.91 -11.94
CA TYR A 181 -15.06 20.14 -12.70
C TYR A 181 -16.34 20.77 -13.16
N VAL A 182 -16.30 22.07 -13.34
CA VAL A 182 -17.27 22.86 -14.11
C VAL A 182 -16.63 23.40 -15.38
N ALA A 183 -17.37 23.39 -16.49
CA ALA A 183 -16.91 23.89 -17.76
C ALA A 183 -18.09 24.05 -18.73
N ASN A 184 -17.82 24.56 -19.95
CA ASN A 184 -18.79 24.48 -21.04
C ASN A 184 -19.15 23.01 -21.33
N GLY A 185 -20.39 22.61 -21.08
CA GLY A 185 -20.91 21.25 -21.23
C GLY A 185 -21.10 20.51 -19.91
N ASN A 186 -20.46 20.94 -18.82
CA ASN A 186 -20.71 20.53 -17.43
C ASN A 186 -20.76 21.79 -16.54
N PRO A 187 -21.83 22.61 -16.62
CA PRO A 187 -21.80 23.98 -16.11
C PRO A 187 -21.97 24.12 -14.61
N GLN A 188 -22.21 23.04 -13.88
CA GLN A 188 -22.45 23.10 -12.42
C GLN A 188 -22.10 21.84 -11.68
N ILE A 189 -21.64 22.02 -10.45
CA ILE A 189 -21.54 21.00 -9.38
C ILE A 189 -22.55 21.40 -8.32
N ASN A 190 -23.33 20.44 -7.84
CA ASN A 190 -24.30 20.66 -6.76
C ASN A 190 -24.13 19.55 -5.73
N PHE A 191 -24.17 19.92 -4.47
CA PHE A 191 -24.28 19.00 -3.33
C PHE A 191 -24.92 19.76 -2.16
N THR A 192 -25.40 19.02 -1.18
CA THR A 192 -26.10 19.57 -0.01
C THR A 192 -25.35 19.18 1.25
N LEU A 193 -25.16 20.10 2.14
CA LEU A 193 -24.83 19.83 3.53
C LEU A 193 -26.14 19.68 4.28
N ASP A 194 -26.43 18.48 4.71
CA ASP A 194 -27.62 18.07 5.45
C ASP A 194 -27.28 17.74 6.91
N ASN A 195 -28.26 17.26 7.66
CA ASN A 195 -28.14 16.99 9.08
C ASN A 195 -27.64 18.21 9.87
N LEU A 196 -28.42 19.30 9.78
CA LEU A 196 -28.15 20.54 10.50
C LEU A 196 -29.37 20.92 11.37
N ASP A 197 -29.09 21.63 12.44
CA ASP A 197 -30.03 22.54 13.12
C ASP A 197 -29.27 23.83 13.42
N ILE A 198 -29.31 24.77 12.51
CA ILE A 198 -28.59 26.03 12.63
C ILE A 198 -29.13 26.83 13.82
N ALA A 199 -28.35 26.93 14.86
CA ALA A 199 -28.68 27.73 16.05
C ALA A 199 -28.37 29.22 15.85
N SER A 200 -27.27 29.52 15.18
CA SER A 200 -26.88 30.88 14.81
C SER A 200 -26.15 30.90 13.46
N ALA A 201 -26.44 31.90 12.67
CA ALA A 201 -25.67 32.16 11.46
C ALA A 201 -24.34 32.92 11.73
N ASP A 202 -24.11 33.37 12.97
CA ASP A 202 -22.88 34.09 13.33
C ASP A 202 -21.65 33.21 13.07
N PHE A 203 -20.66 33.76 12.38
CA PHE A 203 -19.42 33.06 12.00
C PHE A 203 -19.58 31.92 10.98
N ALA A 204 -20.77 31.75 10.41
CA ALA A 204 -20.97 30.76 9.36
C ALA A 204 -20.13 31.13 8.11
N LYS A 205 -19.33 30.19 7.65
CA LYS A 205 -18.48 30.41 6.47
C LYS A 205 -18.30 29.14 5.62
N ILE A 206 -17.96 29.36 4.35
CA ILE A 206 -17.60 28.32 3.39
C ILE A 206 -16.28 28.67 2.74
N GLY A 207 -15.37 27.73 2.63
CA GLY A 207 -14.14 27.85 1.86
C GLY A 207 -14.05 26.76 0.80
N PHE A 208 -13.25 26.99 -0.22
CA PHE A 208 -12.98 25.97 -1.24
C PHE A 208 -11.56 26.07 -1.79
N LEU A 209 -11.11 24.98 -2.38
CA LEU A 209 -9.91 24.89 -3.20
C LEU A 209 -10.34 24.49 -4.61
N ALA A 210 -10.01 25.36 -5.56
CA ALA A 210 -10.24 25.08 -6.98
C ALA A 210 -8.98 25.37 -7.80
N TRP A 211 -8.91 24.77 -8.99
CA TRP A 211 -7.79 24.84 -9.91
C TRP A 211 -8.25 25.27 -11.30
N GLU A 212 -7.37 25.87 -12.07
CA GLU A 212 -7.59 26.32 -13.47
C GLU A 212 -8.53 27.53 -13.62
N GLY A 213 -8.96 28.16 -12.54
CA GLY A 213 -9.72 29.40 -12.64
C GLY A 213 -8.88 30.56 -13.19
N ASP A 214 -9.45 31.33 -14.13
CA ASP A 214 -8.78 32.42 -14.84
C ASP A 214 -9.35 33.78 -14.45
N ALA A 215 -8.48 34.70 -14.03
CA ALA A 215 -8.90 36.07 -13.67
C ALA A 215 -9.60 36.84 -14.81
N GLY A 216 -9.30 36.48 -16.06
CA GLY A 216 -9.86 37.12 -17.28
C GLY A 216 -11.20 36.59 -17.76
N ILE A 217 -11.69 35.47 -17.22
CA ILE A 217 -12.93 34.80 -17.60
C ILE A 217 -13.98 35.03 -16.51
N SER A 218 -15.16 35.51 -16.86
CA SER A 218 -16.20 35.85 -15.89
C SER A 218 -17.59 35.45 -16.36
N ASN A 219 -17.69 34.24 -16.97
CA ASN A 219 -18.91 33.74 -17.55
C ASN A 219 -19.65 32.80 -16.60
N ASN A 220 -20.46 33.37 -15.69
CA ASN A 220 -21.24 32.65 -14.71
C ASN A 220 -20.39 31.74 -13.81
N GLU A 221 -19.26 32.22 -13.41
CA GLU A 221 -18.40 31.58 -12.45
C GLU A 221 -18.81 31.97 -11.05
N THR A 222 -19.69 31.16 -10.47
CA THR A 222 -20.36 31.54 -9.24
C THR A 222 -20.23 30.44 -8.19
N LEU A 223 -20.06 30.85 -6.93
CA LEU A 223 -20.47 30.09 -5.77
C LEU A 223 -21.87 30.54 -5.36
N ARG A 224 -22.79 29.60 -5.16
CA ARG A 224 -24.12 29.86 -4.63
C ARG A 224 -24.39 29.04 -3.40
N ILE A 225 -24.96 29.70 -2.41
CA ILE A 225 -25.44 29.10 -1.19
C ILE A 225 -26.95 29.35 -1.10
N ASN A 226 -27.74 28.30 -0.96
CA ASN A 226 -29.20 28.37 -0.97
C ASN A 226 -29.74 29.21 -2.18
N GLY A 227 -29.10 29.04 -3.36
CA GLY A 227 -29.40 29.76 -4.59
C GLY A 227 -28.88 31.21 -4.65
N THR A 228 -28.38 31.77 -3.56
CA THR A 228 -27.81 33.12 -3.48
C THR A 228 -26.38 33.14 -3.99
N ILE A 229 -26.05 34.05 -4.91
CA ILE A 229 -24.68 34.21 -5.40
C ILE A 229 -23.82 34.87 -4.30
N MET A 230 -22.73 34.21 -3.95
CA MET A 230 -21.75 34.72 -3.02
C MET A 230 -20.78 35.69 -3.73
N ASN A 231 -20.29 36.65 -2.99
CA ASN A 231 -19.22 37.56 -3.43
C ASN A 231 -18.50 38.16 -2.23
N ASN A 232 -17.27 38.55 -2.45
CA ASN A 232 -16.48 39.28 -1.48
C ASN A 232 -15.62 40.35 -2.18
N ALA A 233 -14.70 41.00 -1.49
CA ALA A 233 -13.89 42.09 -2.03
C ALA A 233 -12.96 41.65 -3.16
N LEU A 234 -12.49 40.40 -3.15
CA LEU A 234 -11.61 39.82 -4.17
C LEU A 234 -12.41 39.12 -5.29
N ASN A 235 -13.52 38.52 -4.93
CA ASN A 235 -14.29 37.62 -5.79
C ASN A 235 -15.64 38.25 -6.15
N PRO A 236 -15.77 38.84 -7.35
CA PRO A 236 -17.06 39.30 -7.84
C PRO A 236 -18.03 38.13 -8.04
N GLY A 237 -19.32 38.35 -7.85
CA GLY A 237 -20.34 37.28 -7.91
C GLY A 237 -20.50 36.56 -9.27
N ASN A 238 -19.75 36.94 -10.27
CA ASN A 238 -19.72 36.27 -11.58
C ASN A 238 -18.32 35.77 -11.97
N ASN A 239 -17.35 35.85 -11.05
CA ASN A 239 -15.98 35.42 -11.24
C ASN A 239 -15.43 34.99 -9.88
N ALA A 240 -15.94 33.87 -9.37
CA ALA A 240 -15.53 33.28 -8.08
C ALA A 240 -14.21 32.49 -8.17
N PHE A 241 -13.76 32.20 -9.40
CA PHE A 241 -12.55 31.42 -9.69
C PHE A 241 -11.58 32.29 -10.51
N ASN A 242 -10.86 33.14 -9.84
CA ASN A 242 -10.10 34.22 -10.47
C ASN A 242 -8.65 34.33 -9.97
N GLY A 243 -8.10 33.24 -9.41
CA GLY A 243 -6.73 33.16 -8.96
C GLY A 243 -6.46 33.91 -7.66
N THR A 244 -7.41 33.90 -6.74
CA THR A 244 -7.34 34.66 -5.48
C THR A 244 -7.13 33.79 -4.25
N ASN A 245 -6.71 34.43 -3.17
CA ASN A 245 -6.59 33.88 -1.84
C ASN A 245 -7.21 34.81 -0.82
N SER A 246 -8.39 34.49 -0.35
CA SER A 246 -9.10 35.29 0.65
C SER A 246 -8.42 35.26 2.03
N TYR A 247 -7.70 34.20 2.37
CA TYR A 247 -7.00 34.08 3.65
C TYR A 247 -5.81 35.07 3.77
N THR A 248 -5.20 35.41 2.64
CA THR A 248 -4.06 36.37 2.59
C THR A 248 -4.44 37.70 1.95
N ASN A 249 -5.65 37.82 1.41
CA ASN A 249 -6.15 38.95 0.64
C ASN A 249 -5.22 39.27 -0.55
N SER A 250 -4.81 38.23 -1.32
CA SER A 250 -3.98 38.36 -2.51
C SER A 250 -4.70 37.87 -3.77
N SER A 251 -4.19 38.28 -4.95
CA SER A 251 -4.65 37.83 -6.27
C SER A 251 -3.50 37.28 -7.10
N ASP A 252 -2.56 36.58 -6.45
CA ASP A 252 -1.31 36.11 -7.06
C ASP A 252 -1.26 34.56 -7.17
N LEU A 253 -2.38 33.86 -6.93
CA LEU A 253 -2.42 32.41 -7.06
C LEU A 253 -2.66 31.91 -8.50
N TYR A 254 -2.88 32.83 -9.44
CA TYR A 254 -3.06 32.58 -10.87
C TYR A 254 -4.15 31.51 -11.16
N ASN A 255 -3.78 30.25 -11.33
CA ASN A 255 -4.65 29.14 -11.68
C ASN A 255 -5.09 28.29 -10.47
N MET A 256 -5.13 28.90 -9.31
CA MET A 256 -5.58 28.30 -8.07
C MET A 256 -6.42 29.31 -7.29
N ASP A 257 -7.56 28.87 -6.81
CA ASP A 257 -8.41 29.64 -5.92
C ASP A 257 -8.44 28.97 -4.55
N LEU A 258 -8.06 29.75 -3.55
CA LEU A 258 -8.09 29.34 -2.15
C LEU A 258 -8.88 30.37 -1.38
N ASP A 259 -10.19 30.24 -1.41
CA ASP A 259 -11.09 31.29 -0.98
C ASP A 259 -12.06 30.84 0.11
N PHE A 260 -12.51 31.80 0.90
CA PHE A 260 -13.64 31.63 1.79
C PHE A 260 -14.62 32.81 1.69
N TYR A 261 -15.86 32.54 2.07
CA TYR A 261 -16.95 33.49 2.12
C TYR A 261 -17.69 33.37 3.44
N ASP A 262 -18.02 34.50 4.04
CA ASP A 262 -18.97 34.56 5.13
C ASP A 262 -20.38 34.29 4.55
N VAL A 263 -21.13 33.39 5.17
CA VAL A 263 -22.47 32.99 4.69
C VAL A 263 -23.57 33.36 5.69
N ASP A 264 -23.26 34.18 6.69
CA ASP A 264 -24.17 34.69 7.74
C ASP A 264 -25.41 35.41 7.19
N GLY A 265 -25.35 35.89 5.95
CA GLY A 265 -26.47 36.56 5.29
C GLY A 265 -27.39 35.60 4.49
N VAL A 266 -27.05 34.34 4.35
CA VAL A 266 -27.76 33.37 3.47
C VAL A 266 -28.15 32.09 4.14
N VAL A 267 -27.62 31.80 5.33
CA VAL A 267 -28.07 30.74 6.24
C VAL A 267 -28.82 31.39 7.42
N ALA A 268 -29.75 30.68 8.01
CA ALA A 268 -30.59 31.21 9.07
C ALA A 268 -30.81 30.18 10.17
N PRO A 269 -31.04 30.63 11.45
CA PRO A 269 -31.45 29.71 12.50
C PRO A 269 -32.67 28.88 12.12
N GLY A 270 -32.57 27.57 12.34
CA GLY A 270 -33.55 26.57 11.98
C GLY A 270 -33.43 26.00 10.56
N ASP A 271 -32.38 26.38 9.79
CA ASP A 271 -32.07 25.69 8.54
C ASP A 271 -31.54 24.30 8.88
N THR A 272 -32.04 23.29 8.17
CA THR A 272 -31.70 21.89 8.34
C THR A 272 -30.79 21.36 7.24
N ASP A 273 -30.59 22.13 6.21
CA ASP A 273 -29.73 21.84 5.07
C ASP A 273 -29.20 23.12 4.44
N ILE A 274 -28.09 23.01 3.72
CA ILE A 274 -27.48 24.10 2.95
C ILE A 274 -27.13 23.58 1.56
N ASP A 275 -27.79 24.13 0.53
CA ASP A 275 -27.47 23.83 -0.86
C ASP A 275 -26.24 24.60 -1.31
N ILE A 276 -25.25 23.89 -1.84
CA ILE A 276 -23.99 24.43 -2.35
C ILE A 276 -23.92 24.16 -3.85
N GLN A 277 -23.74 25.23 -4.64
CA GLN A 277 -23.60 25.13 -6.09
C GLN A 277 -22.38 25.93 -6.57
N LEU A 278 -21.52 25.29 -7.33
CA LEU A 278 -20.41 25.92 -8.04
C LEU A 278 -20.70 25.85 -9.56
N THR A 279 -20.49 26.95 -10.26
CA THR A 279 -20.80 27.02 -11.70
C THR A 279 -19.67 27.68 -12.50
N SER A 280 -19.48 27.24 -13.75
CA SER A 280 -18.80 27.96 -14.82
C SER A 280 -19.45 27.60 -16.15
N SER A 281 -19.64 28.60 -17.02
CA SER A 281 -20.24 28.38 -18.34
C SER A 281 -19.20 28.34 -19.47
N GLN A 282 -17.97 28.62 -19.20
CA GLN A 282 -16.91 28.70 -20.20
C GLN A 282 -15.61 28.07 -19.74
N ASP A 283 -15.11 28.48 -18.59
CA ASP A 283 -13.82 28.09 -18.08
C ASP A 283 -13.81 26.65 -17.49
N LEU A 284 -12.70 25.98 -17.61
CA LEU A 284 -12.45 24.73 -16.87
C LEU A 284 -12.02 25.08 -15.46
N VAL A 285 -12.86 24.79 -14.48
CA VAL A 285 -12.50 24.92 -13.07
C VAL A 285 -12.64 23.56 -12.40
N ILE A 286 -11.58 23.08 -11.78
CA ILE A 286 -11.53 21.79 -11.09
C ILE A 286 -11.64 22.04 -9.58
N VAL A 287 -12.72 21.58 -8.97
CA VAL A 287 -12.95 21.69 -7.53
C VAL A 287 -12.36 20.48 -6.83
N HIS A 288 -11.56 20.71 -5.80
CA HIS A 288 -10.85 19.64 -5.06
C HIS A 288 -11.40 19.45 -3.65
N ASN A 289 -11.67 20.52 -2.93
CA ASN A 289 -12.38 20.45 -1.66
C ASN A 289 -13.27 21.67 -1.44
N VAL A 290 -14.23 21.46 -0.55
CA VAL A 290 -15.09 22.51 0.01
C VAL A 290 -15.18 22.27 1.50
N VAL A 291 -15.03 23.33 2.31
CA VAL A 291 -15.08 23.25 3.77
C VAL A 291 -16.13 24.23 4.28
N THR A 292 -17.01 23.76 5.14
CA THR A 292 -18.02 24.60 5.78
C THR A 292 -17.79 24.66 7.29
N SER A 293 -18.12 25.79 7.87
CA SER A 293 -18.19 26.00 9.33
C SER A 293 -19.53 26.62 9.64
N VAL A 294 -20.39 25.94 10.37
CA VAL A 294 -21.70 26.39 10.77
C VAL A 294 -21.96 26.08 12.25
N ASN A 295 -22.65 26.99 12.94
CA ASN A 295 -23.11 26.72 14.31
C ASN A 295 -24.42 25.91 14.22
N SER A 296 -24.27 24.60 14.22
CA SER A 296 -25.38 23.62 14.27
C SER A 296 -25.40 22.97 15.63
N GLU A 297 -26.57 22.96 16.26
CA GLU A 297 -26.78 22.36 17.58
C GLU A 297 -27.58 21.08 17.46
N LEU A 298 -26.83 19.95 17.31
CA LEU A 298 -27.39 18.61 17.23
C LEU A 298 -26.64 17.66 18.18
N PRO A 299 -27.34 16.73 18.82
CA PRO A 299 -26.72 15.59 19.50
C PRO A 299 -26.13 14.63 18.45
N ASP A 300 -25.38 13.64 18.93
CA ASP A 300 -24.85 12.54 18.11
C ASP A 300 -24.83 11.30 19.01
N ALA A 301 -25.90 10.54 18.96
CA ALA A 301 -26.09 9.38 19.79
C ALA A 301 -25.41 8.16 19.15
N THR A 302 -24.59 7.48 19.91
CA THR A 302 -24.03 6.19 19.50
C THR A 302 -24.10 5.21 20.65
N ILE A 303 -24.12 3.93 20.35
CA ILE A 303 -24.28 2.88 21.35
C ILE A 303 -23.21 1.83 21.21
N VAL A 304 -22.84 1.21 22.33
CA VAL A 304 -21.94 0.04 22.36
C VAL A 304 -22.57 -1.00 23.30
N ILE A 305 -22.55 -2.25 22.90
CA ILE A 305 -22.86 -3.38 23.77
C ILE A 305 -21.59 -3.73 24.55
N ASP A 306 -21.61 -3.57 25.86
CA ASP A 306 -20.44 -3.80 26.72
C ASP A 306 -20.31 -5.27 27.14
N GLN A 307 -21.44 -5.91 27.46
CA GLN A 307 -21.47 -7.29 27.91
C GLN A 307 -22.81 -7.96 27.64
N ILE A 308 -22.77 -9.26 27.38
CA ILE A 308 -23.98 -10.08 27.23
C ILE A 308 -23.92 -11.22 28.24
N GLY A 309 -24.98 -11.32 29.06
CA GLY A 309 -25.22 -12.40 30.02
C GLY A 309 -26.42 -13.24 29.62
N ILE A 310 -26.37 -14.56 29.84
CA ILE A 310 -27.52 -15.45 29.62
C ILE A 310 -28.20 -15.67 30.96
N LEU A 311 -29.51 -15.44 31.02
CA LEU A 311 -30.37 -15.79 32.17
C LEU A 311 -30.98 -17.20 31.97
N CYS A 312 -30.96 -18.04 33.01
CA CYS A 312 -31.31 -19.47 32.91
C CYS A 312 -32.72 -19.73 32.34
N ASP A 313 -32.82 -20.68 31.43
CA ASP A 313 -33.99 -21.50 30.99
C ASP A 313 -35.03 -20.92 30.02
N ASN A 314 -34.94 -19.69 29.52
CA ASN A 314 -36.05 -19.11 28.75
C ASN A 314 -35.65 -18.29 27.50
N GLY A 315 -34.38 -18.30 27.08
CA GLY A 315 -33.92 -17.48 25.94
C GLY A 315 -33.71 -16.00 26.27
N ASP A 316 -33.69 -15.64 27.53
CA ASP A 316 -33.42 -14.28 27.97
C ASP A 316 -31.91 -14.02 27.97
N LEU A 317 -31.52 -12.85 27.43
CA LEU A 317 -30.17 -12.30 27.51
C LEU A 317 -30.21 -11.01 28.32
N GLU A 318 -29.28 -10.88 29.27
CA GLU A 318 -28.99 -9.59 29.90
C GLU A 318 -27.96 -8.87 29.06
N VAL A 319 -28.29 -7.70 28.52
CA VAL A 319 -27.46 -6.90 27.67
C VAL A 319 -27.07 -5.63 28.39
N ASP A 320 -25.80 -5.52 28.76
CA ASP A 320 -25.23 -4.28 29.27
C ASP A 320 -24.74 -3.44 28.10
N TYR A 321 -25.09 -2.18 28.08
CA TYR A 321 -24.77 -1.28 27.02
C TYR A 321 -24.38 0.11 27.52
N THR A 322 -23.70 0.88 26.69
CA THR A 322 -23.42 2.29 26.98
C THR A 322 -23.79 3.14 25.76
N VAL A 323 -24.60 4.17 26.01
CA VAL A 323 -24.93 5.22 25.03
C VAL A 323 -23.99 6.39 25.25
N PHE A 324 -23.46 6.91 24.18
CA PHE A 324 -22.58 8.07 24.17
C PHE A 324 -23.25 9.21 23.38
N ASN A 325 -22.86 10.43 23.70
CA ASN A 325 -23.13 11.61 22.90
C ASN A 325 -21.78 12.22 22.49
N VAL A 326 -21.21 11.70 21.41
CA VAL A 326 -19.84 12.03 20.95
C VAL A 326 -19.88 12.76 19.64
N ASN A 327 -18.90 13.62 19.39
CA ASN A 327 -18.89 14.47 18.19
C ASN A 327 -20.15 15.34 18.05
N ALA A 328 -20.78 15.66 19.17
CA ALA A 328 -22.04 16.38 19.28
C ALA A 328 -21.82 17.88 19.50
N THR A 329 -22.82 18.67 19.17
CA THR A 329 -22.88 20.10 19.49
C THR A 329 -24.00 20.45 20.47
N GLU A 330 -24.86 19.47 20.82
CA GLU A 330 -25.92 19.60 21.84
C GLU A 330 -25.93 18.40 22.79
N PRO A 331 -26.35 18.57 24.08
CA PRO A 331 -26.60 17.45 24.98
C PRO A 331 -27.72 16.55 24.45
N LEU A 332 -27.55 15.23 24.52
CA LEU A 332 -28.58 14.26 24.20
C LEU A 332 -29.65 14.24 25.31
N ALA A 333 -30.90 14.40 24.94
CA ALA A 333 -32.00 14.45 25.88
C ALA A 333 -32.22 13.11 26.62
N ALA A 334 -32.81 13.13 27.80
CA ALA A 334 -33.28 11.92 28.47
C ALA A 334 -34.53 11.38 27.76
N GLY A 335 -34.68 10.05 27.76
CA GLY A 335 -35.85 9.39 27.19
C GLY A 335 -35.68 8.97 25.73
N ILE A 336 -34.43 9.00 25.20
CA ILE A 336 -34.13 8.51 23.86
C ILE A 336 -34.33 6.99 23.83
N PRO A 337 -35.13 6.47 22.89
CA PRO A 337 -35.41 5.04 22.81
C PRO A 337 -34.21 4.26 22.31
N ILE A 338 -34.14 3.00 22.70
CA ILE A 338 -33.10 2.06 22.30
C ILE A 338 -33.81 0.76 21.93
N ALA A 339 -33.60 0.28 20.71
CA ALA A 339 -34.12 -0.99 20.25
C ALA A 339 -33.01 -2.04 20.14
N PHE A 340 -33.38 -3.29 20.42
CA PHE A 340 -32.48 -4.44 20.29
C PHE A 340 -33.10 -5.45 19.35
N TYR A 341 -32.33 -5.86 18.35
CA TYR A 341 -32.75 -6.80 17.32
C TYR A 341 -31.86 -8.04 17.30
N VAL A 342 -32.45 -9.16 16.94
CA VAL A 342 -31.74 -10.39 16.60
C VAL A 342 -32.15 -10.77 15.17
N ASP A 343 -31.21 -10.79 14.26
CA ASP A 343 -31.45 -11.07 12.83
C ASP A 343 -32.68 -10.26 12.30
N ASP A 344 -32.67 -8.96 12.51
CA ASP A 344 -33.74 -7.97 12.15
C ASP A 344 -35.08 -8.16 12.90
N VAL A 345 -35.16 -8.99 13.93
CA VAL A 345 -36.35 -9.15 14.75
C VAL A 345 -36.21 -8.41 16.06
N LEU A 346 -37.10 -7.48 16.37
CA LEU A 346 -37.12 -6.76 17.65
C LEU A 346 -37.29 -7.73 18.81
N VAL A 347 -36.31 -7.75 19.73
CA VAL A 347 -36.31 -8.65 20.93
C VAL A 347 -36.33 -7.92 22.25
N GLY A 348 -36.09 -6.61 22.24
CA GLY A 348 -36.14 -5.79 23.45
C GLY A 348 -36.07 -4.31 23.18
N GLN A 349 -36.38 -3.51 24.18
CA GLN A 349 -36.30 -2.06 24.11
C GLN A 349 -35.86 -1.49 25.48
N SER A 350 -35.18 -0.35 25.43
CA SER A 350 -34.78 0.44 26.57
C SER A 350 -34.91 1.93 26.27
N VAL A 351 -34.55 2.78 27.21
CA VAL A 351 -34.48 4.24 27.01
C VAL A 351 -33.38 4.83 27.87
N THR A 352 -32.78 5.94 27.41
CA THR A 352 -31.90 6.74 28.27
C THR A 352 -32.68 7.39 29.42
N VAL A 353 -32.10 7.48 30.60
CA VAL A 353 -32.83 8.01 31.80
C VAL A 353 -32.32 9.38 32.21
N THR A 354 -31.13 9.78 31.79
CA THR A 354 -30.53 11.08 32.10
C THR A 354 -30.22 11.87 30.83
N VAL A 355 -30.03 13.17 30.99
CA VAL A 355 -29.41 13.98 29.89
C VAL A 355 -27.95 13.61 29.80
N ILE A 356 -27.50 13.20 28.63
CA ILE A 356 -26.11 12.87 28.35
C ILE A 356 -25.41 14.13 27.79
N PRO A 357 -24.46 14.72 28.53
CA PRO A 357 -23.76 15.90 28.06
C PRO A 357 -22.91 15.58 26.83
N ILE A 358 -22.48 16.61 26.10
CA ILE A 358 -21.49 16.48 25.02
C ILE A 358 -20.26 15.73 25.57
N ASP A 359 -19.71 14.77 24.78
CA ASP A 359 -18.66 13.85 25.17
C ASP A 359 -18.96 12.99 26.42
N GLY A 360 -20.20 12.93 26.83
CA GLY A 360 -20.66 12.12 27.93
C GLY A 360 -21.17 10.74 27.52
N SER A 361 -21.57 9.97 28.56
CA SER A 361 -22.16 8.66 28.32
C SER A 361 -23.10 8.26 29.44
N GLU A 362 -24.02 7.32 29.15
CA GLU A 362 -24.91 6.66 30.11
C GLU A 362 -24.88 5.16 29.86
N SER A 363 -24.57 4.37 30.90
CA SER A 363 -24.62 2.90 30.82
C SER A 363 -25.97 2.42 31.32
N GLY A 364 -26.50 1.38 30.67
CA GLY A 364 -27.73 0.72 31.00
C GLY A 364 -27.63 -0.79 30.89
N SER A 365 -28.69 -1.46 31.37
CA SER A 365 -28.84 -2.91 31.19
C SER A 365 -30.31 -3.22 30.87
N VAL A 366 -30.50 -4.19 29.97
CA VAL A 366 -31.83 -4.63 29.57
C VAL A 366 -31.84 -6.15 29.40
N VAL A 367 -32.98 -6.77 29.72
CA VAL A 367 -33.20 -8.17 29.41
C VAL A 367 -34.00 -8.27 28.12
N VAL A 368 -33.39 -8.88 27.11
CA VAL A 368 -34.03 -9.16 25.84
C VAL A 368 -34.42 -10.64 25.77
N ASN A 369 -35.55 -10.94 25.11
CA ASN A 369 -36.04 -12.32 25.00
C ASN A 369 -35.98 -12.77 23.54
N ILE A 370 -35.18 -13.81 23.28
CA ILE A 370 -35.05 -14.41 21.96
C ILE A 370 -36.14 -15.45 21.76
N PRO A 371 -37.06 -15.25 20.80
CA PRO A 371 -38.14 -16.21 20.57
C PRO A 371 -37.62 -17.55 20.04
N PRO A 372 -38.15 -18.69 20.47
CA PRO A 372 -37.79 -20.00 19.96
C PRO A 372 -38.14 -20.18 18.44
N PRO A 373 -37.35 -20.91 17.64
CA PRO A 373 -36.10 -21.60 18.01
C PRO A 373 -34.94 -20.62 18.13
N ILE A 374 -34.17 -20.71 19.21
CA ILE A 374 -33.01 -19.81 19.43
C ILE A 374 -31.88 -20.25 18.49
N PRO A 375 -31.38 -19.35 17.63
CA PRO A 375 -30.24 -19.65 16.75
C PRO A 375 -28.97 -19.89 17.56
N ALA A 376 -28.12 -20.80 17.13
CA ALA A 376 -26.83 -21.05 17.78
C ALA A 376 -25.85 -19.87 17.58
N ILE A 377 -25.96 -19.16 16.46
CA ILE A 377 -25.19 -17.96 16.14
C ILE A 377 -26.18 -16.96 15.57
N PHE A 378 -26.11 -15.74 16.03
CA PHE A 378 -26.94 -14.63 15.52
C PHE A 378 -26.22 -13.30 15.74
N THR A 379 -26.67 -12.30 15.01
CA THR A 379 -26.26 -10.91 15.26
C THR A 379 -27.25 -10.28 16.22
N LEU A 380 -26.73 -9.74 17.34
CA LEU A 380 -27.47 -8.86 18.21
C LEU A 380 -27.10 -7.42 17.85
N THR A 381 -28.06 -6.67 17.37
CA THR A 381 -27.95 -5.27 17.01
C THR A 381 -28.60 -4.41 18.05
N ALA A 382 -27.90 -3.43 18.58
CA ALA A 382 -28.44 -2.38 19.41
C ALA A 382 -28.50 -1.10 18.59
N VAL A 383 -29.66 -0.43 18.58
CA VAL A 383 -29.89 0.81 17.87
C VAL A 383 -30.39 1.86 18.83
N VAL A 384 -29.63 2.92 19.06
CA VAL A 384 -30.07 4.10 19.80
C VAL A 384 -30.89 5.00 18.89
N ASP A 385 -31.77 5.76 19.44
CA ASP A 385 -32.78 6.59 18.74
C ASP A 385 -33.82 5.82 17.90
N ASP A 386 -34.03 4.54 18.21
CA ASP A 386 -35.05 3.72 17.57
C ASP A 386 -36.09 3.23 18.55
N ASP A 387 -37.35 3.55 18.29
CA ASP A 387 -38.50 3.13 19.09
C ASP A 387 -39.03 1.71 18.75
N GLY A 388 -38.26 0.95 17.98
CA GLY A 388 -38.58 -0.39 17.49
C GLY A 388 -39.27 -0.39 16.13
N THR A 389 -39.32 0.74 15.46
CA THR A 389 -39.87 0.87 14.09
C THR A 389 -38.78 0.79 13.00
N GLY A 390 -37.53 0.80 13.40
CA GLY A 390 -36.36 0.80 12.47
C GLY A 390 -36.10 2.18 11.86
N THR A 391 -36.55 3.25 12.52
CA THR A 391 -36.31 4.62 12.07
C THR A 391 -36.03 5.52 13.27
N GLY A 392 -35.01 6.37 13.12
CA GLY A 392 -34.67 7.41 14.07
C GLY A 392 -35.83 8.42 14.27
N ILE A 393 -35.91 8.97 15.46
CA ILE A 393 -36.92 9.99 15.84
C ILE A 393 -36.31 11.35 16.16
N LEU A 394 -34.98 11.37 16.38
CA LEU A 394 -34.20 12.57 16.66
C LEU A 394 -33.46 12.99 15.41
N SER A 395 -33.19 14.26 15.24
CA SER A 395 -32.21 14.71 14.23
C SER A 395 -30.83 14.79 14.87
N GLU A 396 -29.86 14.19 14.27
CA GLU A 396 -28.51 14.03 14.79
C GLU A 396 -27.43 14.51 13.81
N ASN A 397 -26.23 14.77 14.33
CA ASN A 397 -25.11 15.13 13.46
C ASN A 397 -24.72 14.01 12.50
N ASN A 398 -24.91 12.76 12.93
CA ASN A 398 -24.60 11.58 12.12
C ASN A 398 -25.65 10.50 12.41
N GLU A 399 -26.48 10.21 11.44
CA GLU A 399 -27.54 9.18 11.52
C GLU A 399 -27.01 7.76 11.23
N ASP A 400 -25.75 7.63 10.77
CA ASP A 400 -25.18 6.34 10.33
C ASP A 400 -24.40 5.62 11.45
N ASN A 401 -24.30 6.18 12.66
CA ASN A 401 -23.52 5.63 13.77
C ASN A 401 -24.35 5.16 14.96
N ASN A 402 -25.67 5.16 14.83
CA ASN A 402 -26.63 4.83 15.90
C ASN A 402 -26.71 3.32 16.18
N GLU A 403 -26.06 2.50 15.39
CA GLU A 403 -26.15 1.05 15.41
C GLU A 403 -24.84 0.41 15.88
N PHE A 404 -24.98 -0.65 16.68
CA PHE A 404 -23.85 -1.50 17.09
C PHE A 404 -24.22 -2.96 16.98
N ASP A 405 -23.43 -3.67 16.21
CA ASP A 405 -23.58 -5.09 15.96
C ASP A 405 -22.59 -5.93 16.76
N VAL A 406 -23.08 -7.01 17.32
CA VAL A 406 -22.23 -8.05 17.91
C VAL A 406 -22.71 -9.43 17.51
N ILE A 407 -21.79 -10.27 17.07
CA ILE A 407 -22.08 -11.68 16.81
C ILE A 407 -22.12 -12.40 18.15
N VAL A 408 -23.27 -13.00 18.46
CA VAL A 408 -23.47 -13.81 19.64
C VAL A 408 -23.45 -15.28 19.23
N GLU A 409 -22.42 -15.97 19.67
CA GLU A 409 -22.29 -17.40 19.46
C GLU A 409 -22.85 -18.13 20.70
N LEU A 410 -24.11 -18.54 20.64
CA LEU A 410 -24.71 -19.38 21.69
C LEU A 410 -24.28 -20.85 21.61
N SER A 411 -23.48 -21.19 20.58
CA SER A 411 -22.92 -22.56 20.40
C SER A 411 -22.12 -23.01 21.62
N VAL A 412 -21.82 -22.08 22.49
CA VAL A 412 -21.01 -22.39 23.62
C VAL A 412 -21.84 -22.56 24.87
N ILE A 413 -23.09 -22.04 25.02
CA ILE A 413 -23.71 -22.24 26.34
C ILE A 413 -25.19 -21.91 26.38
N SER A 414 -25.98 -22.92 26.31
CA SER A 414 -27.22 -22.96 27.10
C SER A 414 -26.91 -23.71 28.39
N ILE A 415 -26.64 -23.07 29.51
CA ILE A 415 -26.15 -23.73 30.71
C ILE A 415 -25.15 -24.78 30.29
N GLY A 416 -24.10 -24.39 29.64
CA GLY A 416 -23.26 -25.35 29.07
C GLY A 416 -22.08 -24.67 28.39
N ILE A 417 -21.26 -25.46 27.92
CA ILE A 417 -19.98 -25.10 27.32
C ILE A 417 -20.01 -25.22 25.80
N GLY A 418 -21.20 -25.44 25.25
CA GLY A 418 -21.44 -25.36 23.83
C GLY A 418 -21.23 -26.62 23.06
N GLU A 419 -21.11 -26.46 21.74
CA GLU A 419 -20.85 -27.58 20.85
C GLU A 419 -19.38 -28.00 20.92
N ASP A 420 -19.12 -29.27 20.63
CA ASP A 420 -17.78 -29.82 20.56
C ASP A 420 -16.85 -28.99 19.70
N ILE A 421 -15.67 -28.71 20.21
CA ILE A 421 -14.58 -28.09 19.46
C ILE A 421 -13.82 -29.21 18.76
N THR A 422 -14.29 -29.60 17.58
CA THR A 422 -13.75 -30.77 16.88
C THR A 422 -13.27 -30.45 15.47
N ILE A 423 -12.43 -31.32 14.99
CA ILE A 423 -11.98 -31.30 13.58
C ILE A 423 -13.18 -31.44 12.65
N ALA A 424 -14.16 -32.25 13.02
CA ALA A 424 -15.31 -32.56 12.17
C ALA A 424 -16.25 -31.36 11.96
N ASN A 425 -16.38 -30.48 12.94
CA ASN A 425 -17.21 -29.27 12.83
C ASN A 425 -16.40 -28.00 12.47
N GLY A 426 -15.07 -28.12 12.29
CA GLY A 426 -14.21 -27.04 11.83
C GLY A 426 -13.91 -25.97 12.89
N THR A 427 -14.14 -26.27 14.19
CA THR A 427 -13.91 -25.35 15.30
C THR A 427 -12.62 -25.63 16.06
N ALA A 428 -11.97 -26.77 15.79
CA ALA A 428 -10.73 -27.17 16.48
C ALA A 428 -9.61 -26.18 16.21
N PRO A 429 -8.91 -25.70 17.25
CA PRO A 429 -7.69 -24.92 17.06
C PRO A 429 -6.53 -25.82 16.61
N CYS A 430 -5.43 -25.19 16.23
CA CYS A 430 -4.21 -25.91 15.84
C CYS A 430 -3.49 -26.51 17.05
N GLU A 431 -2.84 -27.67 16.88
CA GLU A 431 -1.89 -28.19 17.87
C GLU A 431 -0.83 -27.15 18.25
N GLY A 432 -0.46 -27.11 19.54
CA GLY A 432 0.48 -26.14 20.07
C GLY A 432 -0.11 -24.76 20.35
N SER A 433 -1.36 -24.51 19.96
CA SER A 433 -2.15 -23.36 20.40
C SER A 433 -3.02 -23.75 21.61
N THR A 434 -3.78 -22.78 22.09
CA THR A 434 -4.75 -23.01 23.17
C THR A 434 -6.15 -22.90 22.64
N ALA A 435 -7.05 -23.71 23.13
CA ALA A 435 -8.49 -23.54 23.03
C ALA A 435 -9.00 -22.88 24.31
N THR A 436 -9.86 -21.88 24.17
CA THR A 436 -10.55 -21.31 25.32
C THR A 436 -12.01 -21.69 25.22
N ILE A 437 -12.47 -22.49 26.18
CA ILE A 437 -13.88 -22.80 26.35
C ILE A 437 -14.43 -21.62 27.16
N GLN A 438 -15.31 -20.83 26.52
CA GLN A 438 -15.89 -19.65 27.15
C GLN A 438 -17.28 -19.94 27.65
N THR A 439 -17.55 -19.50 28.87
CA THR A 439 -18.90 -19.49 29.40
C THR A 439 -19.47 -18.08 29.38
N ILE A 440 -20.76 -17.93 29.06
CA ILE A 440 -21.45 -16.66 29.28
C ILE A 440 -21.59 -16.46 30.78
N ILE A 441 -21.02 -15.36 31.27
CA ILE A 441 -20.94 -15.07 32.70
C ILE A 441 -22.31 -14.61 33.21
N VAL A 442 -22.83 -15.32 34.21
CA VAL A 442 -23.94 -14.84 35.04
C VAL A 442 -23.37 -14.43 36.40
N SER A 443 -23.62 -13.20 36.80
CA SER A 443 -23.11 -12.65 38.07
C SER A 443 -23.47 -13.53 39.27
N GLY A 444 -22.47 -13.90 40.06
CA GLY A 444 -22.65 -14.71 41.26
C GLY A 444 -22.57 -16.23 41.05
N THR A 445 -21.97 -16.69 39.98
CA THR A 445 -21.78 -18.12 39.68
C THR A 445 -20.50 -18.69 40.28
N SER A 446 -20.52 -19.97 40.64
CA SER A 446 -19.32 -20.76 40.92
C SER A 446 -19.11 -21.79 39.79
N TYR A 447 -17.89 -21.98 39.42
CA TYR A 447 -17.47 -22.85 38.31
C TYR A 447 -16.51 -23.91 38.80
N GLN A 448 -16.66 -25.14 38.29
CA GLN A 448 -15.70 -26.20 38.50
C GLN A 448 -15.52 -26.99 37.20
N TRP A 449 -14.30 -27.00 36.74
CA TRP A 449 -13.92 -27.74 35.53
C TRP A 449 -13.41 -29.13 35.83
N PHE A 450 -13.69 -30.06 34.92
CA PHE A 450 -13.27 -31.45 34.97
C PHE A 450 -12.74 -31.88 33.62
N VAL A 451 -11.84 -32.86 33.63
CA VAL A 451 -11.36 -33.56 32.43
C VAL A 451 -11.64 -35.05 32.56
N PHE A 452 -12.05 -35.67 31.46
CA PHE A 452 -12.32 -37.11 31.45
C PHE A 452 -10.99 -37.89 31.45
N ASP A 453 -10.81 -38.71 32.45
CA ASP A 453 -9.65 -39.64 32.54
C ASP A 453 -10.02 -40.97 31.88
N THR A 454 -9.43 -41.24 30.75
CA THR A 454 -9.66 -42.46 29.96
C THR A 454 -9.20 -43.74 30.67
N VAL A 455 -8.31 -43.61 31.72
CA VAL A 455 -7.79 -44.75 32.49
C VAL A 455 -8.80 -45.14 33.55
N THR A 456 -9.40 -44.19 34.23
CA THR A 456 -10.39 -44.44 35.29
C THR A 456 -11.81 -44.49 34.77
N GLY A 457 -12.08 -43.92 33.59
CA GLY A 457 -13.40 -43.80 32.98
C GLY A 457 -14.31 -42.80 33.69
N THR A 458 -13.73 -41.79 34.34
CA THR A 458 -14.49 -40.80 35.16
C THR A 458 -13.92 -39.41 34.94
N PHE A 459 -14.76 -38.40 35.13
CA PHE A 459 -14.33 -37.00 35.13
C PHE A 459 -13.56 -36.68 36.43
N VAL A 460 -12.41 -36.09 36.30
CA VAL A 460 -11.47 -35.69 37.35
C VAL A 460 -11.38 -34.17 37.42
N ILE A 461 -11.44 -33.61 38.62
CA ILE A 461 -11.35 -32.15 38.82
C ILE A 461 -10.04 -31.61 38.28
N ILE A 462 -10.14 -30.54 37.49
CA ILE A 462 -8.98 -29.73 37.09
C ILE A 462 -8.73 -28.76 38.25
N ALA A 463 -7.66 -29.02 39.01
CA ALA A 463 -7.38 -28.28 40.24
C ALA A 463 -7.00 -26.81 39.93
N GLY A 464 -7.71 -25.89 40.54
CA GLY A 464 -7.47 -24.44 40.40
C GLY A 464 -8.29 -23.76 39.29
N GLU A 465 -8.95 -24.54 38.43
CA GLU A 465 -9.80 -24.00 37.38
C GLU A 465 -11.21 -23.82 37.87
N THR A 466 -11.44 -22.66 38.51
CA THR A 466 -12.71 -22.24 39.06
C THR A 466 -13.23 -20.93 38.40
N GLY A 467 -12.60 -20.54 37.30
CA GLY A 467 -13.06 -19.43 36.48
C GLY A 467 -14.14 -19.84 35.50
N PRO A 468 -14.83 -18.86 34.91
CA PRO A 468 -15.86 -19.13 33.92
C PRO A 468 -15.26 -19.76 32.66
N ASP A 469 -14.08 -19.34 32.25
CA ASP A 469 -13.41 -19.81 31.05
C ASP A 469 -12.33 -20.81 31.41
N LEU A 470 -12.16 -21.81 30.57
CA LEU A 470 -11.06 -22.77 30.66
C LEU A 470 -10.19 -22.67 29.42
N THR A 471 -8.92 -22.36 29.63
CA THR A 471 -7.93 -22.40 28.54
C THR A 471 -7.17 -23.71 28.62
N ILE A 472 -7.20 -24.46 27.54
CA ILE A 472 -6.60 -25.79 27.44
C ILE A 472 -5.69 -25.85 26.20
N ASP A 473 -4.70 -26.70 26.29
CA ASP A 473 -3.71 -26.99 25.25
C ASP A 473 -3.63 -28.48 24.89
N THR A 474 -4.51 -29.29 25.48
CA THR A 474 -4.56 -30.74 25.27
C THR A 474 -5.94 -31.17 24.81
N PRO A 475 -6.03 -32.14 23.85
CA PRO A 475 -7.29 -32.71 23.44
C PRO A 475 -7.91 -33.56 24.57
N GLY A 476 -9.22 -33.55 24.64
CA GLY A 476 -9.93 -34.33 25.66
C GLY A 476 -11.41 -34.02 25.73
N GLU A 477 -12.11 -34.73 26.62
CA GLU A 477 -13.49 -34.44 26.99
C GLU A 477 -13.49 -33.67 28.32
N TYR A 478 -14.12 -32.50 28.31
CA TYR A 478 -14.17 -31.59 29.44
C TYR A 478 -15.60 -31.40 29.89
N ARG A 479 -15.78 -31.24 31.20
CA ARG A 479 -17.08 -30.95 31.80
C ARG A 479 -16.97 -29.71 32.65
N LEU A 480 -17.97 -28.83 32.54
CA LEU A 480 -18.20 -27.74 33.48
C LEU A 480 -19.40 -28.04 34.36
N GLU A 481 -19.22 -27.87 35.63
CA GLU A 481 -20.35 -27.75 36.59
C GLU A 481 -20.46 -26.30 37.07
N VAL A 482 -21.65 -25.74 36.90
CA VAL A 482 -21.94 -24.34 37.22
C VAL A 482 -23.08 -24.27 38.21
N ILE A 483 -22.89 -23.48 39.26
CA ILE A 483 -23.94 -23.11 40.18
C ILE A 483 -24.20 -21.61 40.02
N THR A 484 -25.36 -21.26 39.50
CA THR A 484 -25.74 -19.86 39.28
C THR A 484 -26.20 -19.19 40.59
N SER A 485 -26.22 -17.85 40.62
CA SER A 485 -26.75 -17.08 41.77
C SER A 485 -28.24 -17.35 42.04
N SER A 486 -28.96 -17.88 41.06
CA SER A 486 -30.32 -18.39 41.18
C SER A 486 -30.40 -19.81 41.75
N GLY A 487 -29.25 -20.45 42.07
CA GLY A 487 -29.17 -21.81 42.60
C GLY A 487 -29.31 -22.91 41.54
N CYS A 488 -29.31 -22.58 40.26
CA CYS A 488 -29.35 -23.57 39.20
C CYS A 488 -28.01 -24.29 39.15
N ILE A 489 -28.03 -25.61 39.21
CA ILE A 489 -26.87 -26.47 38.95
C ILE A 489 -27.02 -27.04 37.56
N ALA A 490 -26.08 -26.76 36.70
CA ALA A 490 -26.04 -27.35 35.40
C ALA A 490 -24.65 -27.93 35.16
N SER A 491 -24.60 -29.02 34.44
CA SER A 491 -23.34 -29.55 33.92
C SER A 491 -23.48 -29.80 32.43
N ASP A 492 -22.44 -29.52 31.71
CA ASP A 492 -22.34 -29.84 30.30
C ASP A 492 -20.92 -30.34 29.96
N GLU A 493 -20.86 -31.07 28.89
CA GLU A 493 -19.65 -31.77 28.42
C GLU A 493 -19.32 -31.32 27.03
N ILE A 494 -18.02 -31.15 26.78
CA ILE A 494 -17.51 -30.75 25.49
C ILE A 494 -16.30 -31.59 25.12
N ILE A 495 -16.26 -32.02 23.88
CA ILE A 495 -15.08 -32.67 23.30
C ILE A 495 -14.22 -31.60 22.65
N VAL A 496 -12.94 -31.60 22.95
CA VAL A 496 -11.97 -30.70 22.35
C VAL A 496 -10.92 -31.49 21.62
N GLU A 497 -10.81 -31.22 20.35
CA GLU A 497 -9.77 -31.74 19.48
C GLU A 497 -8.89 -30.57 19.01
N PHE A 498 -7.70 -30.92 18.52
CA PHE A 498 -6.79 -29.96 17.92
C PHE A 498 -6.45 -30.44 16.51
N PHE A 499 -6.43 -29.53 15.56
CA PHE A 499 -5.93 -29.84 14.23
C PHE A 499 -4.42 -30.11 14.30
N PRO A 500 -3.98 -31.24 13.75
CA PRO A 500 -2.55 -31.49 13.64
C PRO A 500 -1.90 -30.43 12.73
N LEU A 501 -0.72 -29.97 13.13
CA LEU A 501 0.05 -29.07 12.30
C LEU A 501 0.49 -29.79 11.03
N PRO A 502 0.48 -29.13 9.89
CA PRO A 502 1.09 -29.68 8.70
C PRO A 502 2.60 -29.84 8.96
N VAL A 503 3.16 -30.96 8.56
CA VAL A 503 4.60 -31.23 8.77
C VAL A 503 5.34 -30.85 7.49
N PRO A 504 6.06 -29.72 7.47
CA PRO A 504 6.84 -29.35 6.30
C PRO A 504 8.00 -30.29 6.07
N GLY A 505 8.20 -30.66 4.82
CA GLY A 505 9.42 -31.35 4.42
C GLY A 505 10.60 -30.39 4.50
N ILE A 506 11.78 -30.93 4.72
CA ILE A 506 13.02 -30.12 4.74
C ILE A 506 13.46 -29.89 3.29
N PRO A 507 13.42 -28.66 2.80
CA PRO A 507 13.85 -28.38 1.44
C PRO A 507 15.39 -28.39 1.35
N GLU A 508 15.88 -28.76 0.18
CA GLU A 508 17.26 -28.49 -0.19
C GLU A 508 17.45 -26.99 -0.46
N ALA A 509 18.68 -26.49 -0.29
CA ALA A 509 19.01 -25.11 -0.59
C ALA A 509 18.70 -24.79 -2.08
N LEU A 510 18.15 -23.62 -2.35
CA LEU A 510 18.09 -23.09 -3.69
C LEU A 510 19.44 -22.45 -4.06
N ILE A 511 20.00 -22.90 -5.14
CA ILE A 511 21.34 -22.50 -5.57
C ILE A 511 21.23 -21.79 -6.91
N ILE A 512 21.85 -20.63 -7.03
CA ILE A 512 21.94 -19.87 -8.28
C ILE A 512 23.38 -19.45 -8.50
N CYS A 513 23.79 -19.50 -9.76
CA CYS A 513 25.07 -18.93 -10.18
C CYS A 513 24.88 -17.45 -10.53
N ASP A 514 25.78 -16.64 -10.04
CA ASP A 514 25.79 -15.19 -10.17
C ASP A 514 26.65 -14.76 -11.39
N ASP A 515 26.02 -14.13 -12.37
CA ASP A 515 26.70 -13.75 -13.61
C ASP A 515 27.57 -12.49 -13.45
N ASP A 516 27.30 -11.62 -12.50
CA ASP A 516 28.05 -10.39 -12.24
C ASP A 516 28.82 -10.39 -10.92
N ASN A 517 28.71 -11.48 -10.17
CA ASN A 517 29.43 -11.76 -8.91
C ASN A 517 29.24 -10.68 -7.85
N ASP A 518 28.01 -10.12 -7.76
CA ASP A 518 27.64 -9.16 -6.73
C ASP A 518 27.04 -9.84 -5.48
N GLY A 519 26.84 -11.14 -5.53
CA GLY A 519 26.27 -11.96 -4.46
C GLY A 519 24.75 -11.89 -4.39
N VAL A 520 24.12 -11.34 -5.44
CA VAL A 520 22.69 -11.09 -5.49
C VAL A 520 22.05 -11.80 -6.69
N ALA A 521 21.01 -12.58 -6.42
CA ALA A 521 20.30 -13.30 -7.46
C ALA A 521 18.78 -13.30 -7.22
N LEU A 522 18.01 -13.62 -8.26
CA LEU A 522 16.56 -13.74 -8.19
C LEU A 522 16.17 -15.22 -8.04
N PHE A 523 15.69 -15.60 -6.86
CA PHE A 523 15.28 -16.96 -6.54
C PHE A 523 13.79 -17.18 -6.81
N THR A 524 13.46 -18.22 -7.55
CA THR A 524 12.10 -18.73 -7.65
C THR A 524 11.81 -19.57 -6.41
N LEU A 525 11.35 -18.93 -5.33
CA LEU A 525 11.13 -19.60 -4.03
C LEU A 525 10.19 -20.81 -4.16
N THR A 526 9.21 -20.74 -5.06
CA THR A 526 8.25 -21.81 -5.32
C THR A 526 8.86 -23.11 -5.88
N ASP A 527 10.13 -23.10 -6.30
CA ASP A 527 10.83 -24.33 -6.69
C ASP A 527 11.02 -25.28 -5.49
N ALA A 528 11.00 -24.76 -4.25
CA ALA A 528 11.05 -25.54 -3.04
C ALA A 528 9.68 -26.10 -2.59
N ASP A 529 8.57 -25.60 -3.15
CA ASP A 529 7.21 -25.94 -2.71
C ASP A 529 6.96 -27.46 -2.66
N THR A 530 7.40 -28.18 -3.67
CA THR A 530 7.18 -29.65 -3.75
C THR A 530 7.85 -30.40 -2.60
N GLN A 531 9.04 -29.96 -2.20
CA GLN A 531 9.78 -30.55 -1.10
C GLN A 531 9.14 -30.19 0.25
N ILE A 532 8.74 -28.91 0.40
CA ILE A 532 8.12 -28.39 1.61
C ILE A 532 6.75 -29.01 1.83
N ILE A 533 5.93 -29.11 0.77
CA ILE A 533 4.59 -29.73 0.82
C ILE A 533 4.70 -31.23 1.12
N ALA A 534 5.76 -31.89 0.68
CA ALA A 534 6.05 -33.31 0.97
C ALA A 534 4.86 -34.28 0.70
N GLY A 535 4.01 -33.93 -0.26
CA GLY A 535 2.82 -34.71 -0.63
C GLY A 535 1.58 -34.44 0.24
N ALA A 536 1.62 -33.50 1.16
CA ALA A 536 0.44 -33.06 1.92
C ALA A 536 -0.61 -32.45 0.98
N ALA A 537 -1.88 -32.72 1.21
CA ALA A 537 -2.99 -32.18 0.43
C ALA A 537 -3.68 -31.04 1.21
N GLY A 538 -4.20 -30.05 0.50
CA GLY A 538 -4.94 -28.96 1.11
C GLY A 538 -4.07 -27.96 1.88
N VAL A 539 -2.81 -27.83 1.51
CA VAL A 539 -1.85 -26.88 2.09
C VAL A 539 -1.31 -25.95 1.01
N PHE A 540 -0.77 -24.82 1.44
CA PHE A 540 -0.04 -23.89 0.58
C PHE A 540 1.20 -23.36 1.32
N VAL A 541 2.12 -22.79 0.57
CA VAL A 541 3.39 -22.26 1.08
C VAL A 541 3.46 -20.78 0.83
N ASN A 542 3.85 -20.03 1.86
CA ASN A 542 4.29 -18.64 1.75
C ASN A 542 5.69 -18.50 2.36
N TYR A 543 6.46 -17.55 1.85
CA TYR A 543 7.84 -17.33 2.25
C TYR A 543 8.00 -15.99 2.96
N TYR A 544 8.89 -15.94 3.96
CA TYR A 544 9.13 -14.76 4.78
C TYR A 544 10.62 -14.58 5.07
N GLU A 545 11.05 -13.34 5.26
CA GLU A 545 12.47 -13.05 5.55
C GLU A 545 12.94 -13.54 6.92
N THR A 546 12.04 -13.63 7.88
CA THR A 546 12.38 -13.99 9.25
C THR A 546 11.38 -15.00 9.84
N GLN A 547 11.84 -15.81 10.77
CA GLN A 547 10.98 -16.73 11.51
C GLN A 547 9.78 -16.02 12.16
N PRO A 548 9.94 -14.88 12.87
CA PRO A 548 8.79 -14.20 13.45
C PRO A 548 7.75 -13.71 12.41
N ALA A 549 8.20 -13.32 11.21
CA ALA A 549 7.27 -12.95 10.15
C ALA A 549 6.50 -14.16 9.60
N ALA A 550 7.18 -15.30 9.46
CA ALA A 550 6.54 -16.56 9.09
C ALA A 550 5.54 -17.04 10.15
N ASP A 551 5.87 -16.87 11.44
CA ASP A 551 4.98 -17.23 12.55
C ASP A 551 3.71 -16.35 12.57
N ILE A 552 3.85 -15.05 12.26
CA ILE A 552 2.71 -14.13 12.15
C ILE A 552 1.87 -14.43 10.90
N GLY A 553 2.51 -14.75 9.78
CA GLY A 553 1.82 -15.10 8.53
C GLY A 553 1.12 -13.93 7.82
N ASP A 554 1.53 -12.69 8.08
CA ASP A 554 0.98 -11.53 7.39
C ASP A 554 1.35 -11.56 5.90
N ILE A 555 0.37 -11.77 5.05
CA ILE A 555 0.55 -11.88 3.60
C ILE A 555 1.17 -10.61 2.98
N THR A 556 1.02 -9.47 3.62
CA THR A 556 1.61 -8.21 3.13
C THR A 556 3.13 -8.16 3.31
N THR A 557 3.67 -9.00 4.19
CA THR A 557 5.11 -9.17 4.43
C THR A 557 5.67 -10.43 3.80
N ALA A 558 4.82 -11.21 3.11
CA ALA A 558 5.27 -12.40 2.40
C ALA A 558 6.16 -12.02 1.22
N LEU A 559 7.21 -12.81 1.02
CA LEU A 559 8.14 -12.62 -0.08
C LEU A 559 7.47 -13.00 -1.40
N VAL A 560 7.63 -12.15 -2.40
CA VAL A 560 7.11 -12.41 -3.75
C VAL A 560 8.15 -13.17 -4.55
N SER A 561 7.76 -14.29 -5.13
CA SER A 561 8.61 -15.06 -6.04
C SER A 561 8.50 -14.48 -7.47
N PRO A 562 9.61 -14.20 -8.19
CA PRO A 562 10.98 -14.38 -7.74
C PRO A 562 11.43 -13.34 -6.70
N TYR A 563 12.26 -13.77 -5.75
CA TYR A 563 12.77 -12.98 -4.63
C TYR A 563 14.26 -12.71 -4.80
N GLN A 564 14.67 -11.49 -4.60
CA GLN A 564 16.07 -11.08 -4.60
C GLN A 564 16.66 -11.23 -3.19
N ASN A 565 17.75 -12.02 -3.05
CA ASN A 565 18.41 -12.16 -1.77
C ASN A 565 19.06 -10.86 -1.29
N THR A 566 19.13 -10.68 0.02
CA THR A 566 19.74 -9.52 0.69
C THR A 566 21.07 -9.82 1.38
N SER A 567 21.43 -11.08 1.46
CA SER A 567 22.71 -11.59 1.92
C SER A 567 23.01 -12.93 1.26
N ASN A 568 24.28 -13.36 1.30
CA ASN A 568 24.69 -14.65 0.74
C ASN A 568 25.61 -15.41 1.73
N PRO A 569 25.24 -16.61 2.21
CA PRO A 569 23.93 -17.23 2.05
C PRO A 569 22.84 -16.47 2.83
N GLN A 570 21.58 -16.65 2.43
CA GLN A 570 20.44 -16.13 3.16
C GLN A 570 19.50 -17.26 3.56
N ILE A 571 18.98 -17.18 4.78
CA ILE A 571 17.91 -18.06 5.23
C ILE A 571 16.59 -17.27 5.13
N VAL A 572 15.62 -17.82 4.42
CA VAL A 572 14.22 -17.41 4.44
C VAL A 572 13.39 -18.53 5.07
N PHE A 573 12.19 -18.20 5.53
CA PHE A 573 11.34 -19.14 6.23
C PHE A 573 10.09 -19.42 5.41
N ALA A 574 9.86 -20.66 5.10
CA ALA A 574 8.64 -21.13 4.48
C ALA A 574 7.62 -21.49 5.55
N ARG A 575 6.42 -20.95 5.42
CA ARG A 575 5.25 -21.27 6.21
C ARG A 575 4.36 -22.20 5.38
N LEU A 576 4.23 -23.44 5.80
CA LEU A 576 3.29 -24.40 5.27
C LEU A 576 1.99 -24.27 6.05
N GLU A 577 0.93 -23.89 5.40
CA GLU A 577 -0.36 -23.60 6.04
C GLU A 577 -1.48 -24.43 5.41
N ASN A 578 -2.37 -24.92 6.24
CA ASN A 578 -3.57 -25.61 5.83
C ASN A 578 -4.63 -24.62 5.32
N ILE A 579 -5.15 -24.83 4.13
CA ILE A 579 -6.12 -23.93 3.47
C ILE A 579 -7.43 -23.80 4.25
N ALA A 580 -7.88 -24.87 4.89
CA ALA A 580 -9.17 -24.90 5.55
C ALA A 580 -9.12 -24.31 6.96
N GLU A 581 -8.07 -24.63 7.72
CA GLU A 581 -7.99 -24.36 9.15
C GLU A 581 -6.97 -23.28 9.52
N GLY A 582 -6.08 -22.95 8.60
CA GLY A 582 -5.03 -21.95 8.84
C GLY A 582 -3.92 -22.42 9.79
N CYS A 583 -3.91 -23.70 10.15
CA CYS A 583 -2.84 -24.29 10.94
C CYS A 583 -1.56 -24.37 10.12
N PHE A 584 -0.46 -24.03 10.75
CA PHE A 584 0.81 -23.94 10.03
C PHE A 584 1.97 -24.47 10.84
N ASP A 585 3.00 -24.82 10.14
CA ASP A 585 4.35 -24.98 10.67
C ASP A 585 5.34 -24.37 9.69
N THR A 586 6.56 -24.14 10.15
CA THR A 586 7.56 -23.40 9.39
C THR A 586 8.84 -24.19 9.24
N VAL A 587 9.50 -23.98 8.11
CA VAL A 587 10.80 -24.57 7.83
C VAL A 587 11.72 -23.53 7.19
N ALA A 588 13.00 -23.62 7.53
CA ALA A 588 14.02 -22.77 6.92
C ALA A 588 14.34 -23.25 5.49
N LEU A 589 14.49 -22.31 4.59
CA LEU A 589 14.98 -22.50 3.23
C LEU A 589 16.25 -21.65 3.05
N GLU A 590 17.32 -22.29 2.67
CA GLU A 590 18.58 -21.61 2.41
C GLU A 590 18.67 -21.20 0.93
N LEU A 591 19.07 -19.96 0.70
CA LEU A 591 19.34 -19.39 -0.61
C LEU A 591 20.84 -19.16 -0.73
N ILE A 592 21.46 -19.75 -1.73
CA ILE A 592 22.89 -19.71 -1.95
C ILE A 592 23.18 -19.17 -3.36
N VAL A 593 24.02 -18.19 -3.41
CA VAL A 593 24.53 -17.62 -4.67
C VAL A 593 26.00 -18.00 -4.79
N PHE A 594 26.35 -18.69 -5.82
CA PHE A 594 27.72 -19.01 -6.14
C PHE A 594 28.25 -18.11 -7.22
N ASP A 595 29.48 -17.67 -7.04
CA ASP A 595 30.16 -16.84 -8.02
C ASP A 595 30.35 -17.58 -9.33
N THR A 596 30.09 -16.91 -10.42
CA THR A 596 30.38 -17.39 -11.77
C THR A 596 31.84 -17.08 -12.12
N PRO A 597 32.60 -18.03 -12.68
CA PRO A 597 33.99 -17.79 -13.10
C PRO A 597 34.10 -16.62 -14.07
N VAL A 598 35.09 -15.76 -13.83
CA VAL A 598 35.29 -14.53 -14.61
C VAL A 598 36.38 -14.71 -15.64
N PHE A 599 36.13 -14.26 -16.86
CA PHE A 599 37.09 -14.18 -17.94
C PHE A 599 37.96 -12.91 -17.87
N ILE A 600 39.14 -12.99 -18.49
CA ILE A 600 39.84 -11.78 -18.91
C ILE A 600 39.07 -11.23 -20.14
N ASP A 601 38.59 -10.01 -20.06
CA ASP A 601 37.78 -9.41 -21.14
C ASP A 601 38.48 -8.18 -21.73
N PRO A 602 38.76 -8.18 -23.04
CA PRO A 602 38.59 -9.32 -23.95
C PRO A 602 39.70 -10.39 -23.77
N ILE A 603 39.33 -11.67 -23.98
CA ILE A 603 40.36 -12.73 -24.08
C ILE A 603 41.24 -12.42 -25.28
N PRO A 604 42.58 -12.40 -25.10
CA PRO A 604 43.48 -12.17 -26.24
C PRO A 604 43.37 -13.27 -27.28
N ASP A 605 43.51 -12.90 -28.56
CA ASP A 605 43.60 -13.87 -29.64
C ASP A 605 44.85 -14.73 -29.51
N PHE A 606 44.71 -16.04 -29.71
CA PHE A 606 45.84 -16.95 -29.74
C PHE A 606 46.47 -16.98 -31.14
N VAL A 607 47.62 -16.36 -31.25
CA VAL A 607 48.31 -16.14 -32.54
C VAL A 607 49.55 -17.03 -32.63
N LEU A 608 49.63 -17.85 -33.63
CA LEU A 608 50.81 -18.64 -33.97
C LEU A 608 51.25 -18.35 -35.39
N CYS A 609 52.53 -18.71 -35.69
CA CYS A 609 53.05 -18.60 -37.04
C CYS A 609 52.87 -19.93 -37.79
N ASP A 610 52.65 -19.81 -39.08
CA ASP A 610 52.47 -20.92 -40.01
C ASP A 610 53.85 -21.28 -40.60
N GLU A 611 54.31 -22.50 -40.28
CA GLU A 611 55.68 -22.94 -40.70
C GLU A 611 55.72 -23.42 -42.14
N ASP A 612 54.62 -23.91 -42.68
CA ASP A 612 54.50 -24.49 -44.00
C ASP A 612 53.60 -23.75 -45.02
N ALA A 613 53.01 -22.64 -44.53
CA ALA A 613 52.15 -21.71 -45.26
C ALA A 613 50.85 -22.37 -45.80
N ASP A 614 50.30 -23.32 -45.05
CA ASP A 614 49.02 -23.98 -45.40
C ASP A 614 47.81 -23.41 -44.68
N GLY A 615 48.00 -22.48 -43.72
CA GLY A 615 46.97 -21.83 -42.92
C GLY A 615 46.54 -22.62 -41.71
N PHE A 616 47.21 -23.70 -41.38
CA PHE A 616 46.90 -24.58 -40.25
C PHE A 616 48.10 -24.78 -39.34
N THR A 617 47.84 -24.86 -38.06
CA THR A 617 48.90 -25.17 -37.09
C THR A 617 48.28 -25.86 -35.84
N ILE A 618 49.14 -26.44 -35.03
CA ILE A 618 48.70 -27.09 -33.79
C ILE A 618 48.73 -26.06 -32.66
N PHE A 619 47.55 -25.82 -32.09
CA PHE A 619 47.38 -24.98 -30.92
C PHE A 619 47.33 -25.85 -29.65
N ASP A 620 48.13 -25.52 -28.66
CA ASP A 620 47.96 -26.02 -27.31
C ASP A 620 47.05 -25.06 -26.56
N LEU A 621 45.71 -25.29 -26.63
CA LEU A 621 44.72 -24.42 -26.02
C LEU A 621 44.89 -24.37 -24.49
N THR A 622 45.41 -25.45 -23.89
CA THR A 622 45.63 -25.49 -22.42
C THR A 622 46.74 -24.52 -21.99
N SER A 623 47.66 -24.17 -22.91
CA SER A 623 48.67 -23.15 -22.63
C SER A 623 48.08 -21.74 -22.57
N TRP A 624 46.83 -21.58 -23.07
CA TRP A 624 46.12 -20.30 -23.11
C TRP A 624 45.24 -20.06 -21.86
N ASP A 625 45.10 -21.07 -20.95
CA ASP A 625 44.27 -21.00 -19.73
C ASP A 625 44.56 -19.74 -18.92
N ALA A 626 45.82 -19.32 -18.79
CA ALA A 626 46.22 -18.12 -18.05
C ALA A 626 45.88 -16.80 -18.78
N GLN A 627 45.51 -16.85 -20.07
CA GLN A 627 45.01 -15.72 -20.84
C GLN A 627 43.47 -15.67 -20.87
N VAL A 628 42.83 -16.79 -20.53
CA VAL A 628 41.38 -16.92 -20.43
C VAL A 628 40.86 -16.36 -19.13
N THR A 629 41.54 -16.69 -18.04
CA THR A 629 41.17 -16.23 -16.68
C THR A 629 42.41 -15.96 -15.85
N VAL A 630 42.30 -15.00 -14.91
CA VAL A 630 43.42 -14.65 -13.99
C VAL A 630 43.64 -15.72 -12.91
N THR A 631 42.68 -16.60 -12.67
CA THR A 631 42.71 -17.64 -11.65
C THR A 631 42.31 -19.00 -12.21
N PRO A 632 43.15 -19.59 -13.10
CA PRO A 632 42.80 -20.88 -13.70
C PRO A 632 42.82 -22.06 -12.75
N ALA A 633 43.50 -21.93 -11.59
CA ALA A 633 43.60 -22.99 -10.61
C ALA A 633 42.26 -23.28 -9.93
N GLY A 634 41.78 -24.52 -10.03
CA GLY A 634 40.51 -24.95 -9.45
C GLY A 634 39.31 -24.80 -10.37
N LEU A 635 39.48 -24.26 -11.56
CA LEU A 635 38.43 -24.20 -12.57
C LEU A 635 38.58 -25.36 -13.59
N GLY A 636 37.48 -25.90 -14.02
CA GLY A 636 37.39 -26.71 -15.24
C GLY A 636 37.39 -25.77 -16.42
N ILE A 637 38.42 -25.86 -17.26
CA ILE A 637 38.54 -25.07 -18.50
C ILE A 637 38.39 -26.04 -19.66
N THR A 638 37.38 -25.82 -20.49
CA THR A 638 37.08 -26.67 -21.63
C THR A 638 36.86 -25.81 -22.88
N TYR A 639 37.24 -26.33 -24.01
CA TYR A 639 37.24 -25.63 -25.28
C TYR A 639 36.32 -26.29 -26.28
N TYR A 640 35.65 -25.49 -27.13
CA TYR A 640 34.66 -25.94 -28.08
C TYR A 640 34.73 -25.17 -29.40
N GLU A 641 34.32 -25.83 -30.48
CA GLU A 641 34.25 -25.19 -31.79
C GLU A 641 32.98 -24.31 -31.97
N THR A 642 31.91 -24.60 -31.23
CA THR A 642 30.65 -23.85 -31.35
C THR A 642 30.12 -23.43 -29.97
N LEU A 643 29.37 -22.33 -29.95
CA LEU A 643 28.69 -21.87 -28.75
C LEU A 643 27.69 -22.93 -28.23
N GLY A 644 26.98 -23.60 -29.15
CA GLY A 644 26.01 -24.61 -28.78
C GLY A 644 26.65 -25.82 -28.09
N ASP A 645 27.86 -26.22 -28.54
CA ASP A 645 28.60 -27.31 -27.89
C ASP A 645 29.11 -26.90 -26.50
N ALA A 646 29.57 -25.66 -26.34
CA ALA A 646 30.01 -25.10 -25.06
C ALA A 646 28.86 -24.99 -24.08
N GLN A 647 27.65 -24.58 -24.51
CA GLN A 647 26.45 -24.53 -23.69
C GLN A 647 25.95 -25.93 -23.30
N GLY A 648 26.02 -26.86 -24.22
CA GLY A 648 25.55 -28.24 -24.02
C GLY A 648 26.59 -29.16 -23.36
N THR A 649 27.82 -28.70 -23.13
CA THR A 649 28.96 -29.50 -22.65
C THR A 649 29.17 -30.77 -23.47
N ILE A 650 29.01 -30.69 -24.80
CA ILE A 650 29.15 -31.77 -25.73
C ILE A 650 30.23 -31.43 -26.76
N ASN A 651 30.84 -32.45 -27.41
CA ASN A 651 31.85 -32.25 -28.44
C ASN A 651 33.04 -31.37 -27.98
N GLU A 652 33.47 -31.51 -26.76
CA GLU A 652 34.67 -30.83 -26.24
C GLU A 652 35.86 -31.11 -27.13
N ILE A 653 36.68 -30.09 -27.39
CA ILE A 653 37.95 -30.24 -28.09
C ILE A 653 38.89 -31.10 -27.27
N ASN A 654 39.10 -32.34 -27.68
CA ASN A 654 39.96 -33.30 -26.98
C ASN A 654 40.81 -34.10 -27.96
N PRO A 655 42.14 -33.97 -27.92
CA PRO A 655 42.90 -33.28 -26.87
C PRO A 655 43.05 -31.77 -27.13
N ALA A 656 42.79 -30.93 -26.11
CA ALA A 656 42.89 -29.48 -26.19
C ALA A 656 44.35 -28.98 -26.32
N ASN A 657 45.32 -29.77 -25.90
CA ASN A 657 46.74 -29.44 -26.00
C ASN A 657 47.36 -29.74 -27.40
N ALA A 658 46.55 -30.19 -28.34
CA ALA A 658 47.01 -30.49 -29.72
C ALA A 658 45.91 -30.28 -30.75
N TYR A 659 45.21 -29.15 -30.65
CA TYR A 659 44.13 -28.80 -31.56
C TYR A 659 44.66 -28.20 -32.88
N ILE A 660 44.22 -28.71 -33.99
CA ILE A 660 44.53 -28.14 -35.31
C ILE A 660 43.35 -27.22 -35.70
N ASN A 661 43.66 -25.96 -36.01
CA ASN A 661 42.62 -25.03 -36.46
C ASN A 661 42.00 -25.50 -37.77
N THR A 662 40.73 -25.19 -38.00
CA THR A 662 39.97 -25.53 -39.21
C THR A 662 39.81 -24.34 -40.17
N SER A 663 40.17 -23.14 -39.72
CA SER A 663 40.20 -21.89 -40.48
C SER A 663 41.09 -20.86 -39.75
N THR A 664 41.51 -19.80 -40.47
CA THR A 664 42.20 -18.68 -39.83
C THR A 664 41.60 -17.35 -40.29
N PRO A 665 41.05 -16.50 -39.40
CA PRO A 665 40.86 -16.77 -37.97
C PRO A 665 39.76 -17.82 -37.74
N GLN A 666 39.88 -18.54 -36.63
CA GLN A 666 38.85 -19.46 -36.15
C GLN A 666 38.42 -19.06 -34.75
N ILE A 667 37.11 -18.98 -34.51
CA ILE A 667 36.54 -18.73 -33.17
C ILE A 667 36.59 -20.02 -32.38
N ILE A 668 37.12 -19.96 -31.16
CA ILE A 668 37.01 -21.00 -30.14
C ILE A 668 36.22 -20.47 -29.00
N PHE A 669 35.25 -21.27 -28.56
CA PHE A 669 34.50 -21.01 -27.36
C PHE A 669 35.15 -21.71 -26.18
N VAL A 670 35.31 -21.00 -25.08
CA VAL A 670 35.87 -21.52 -23.83
C VAL A 670 34.82 -21.46 -22.76
N ARG A 671 34.64 -22.57 -22.05
CA ARG A 671 33.77 -22.70 -20.89
C ARG A 671 34.64 -22.83 -19.65
N LEU A 672 34.39 -21.96 -18.71
CA LEU A 672 34.91 -22.07 -17.32
C LEU A 672 33.80 -22.65 -16.42
N GLU A 673 34.19 -23.57 -15.55
CA GLU A 673 33.28 -24.12 -14.53
C GLU A 673 34.04 -24.24 -13.21
N ASN A 674 33.41 -23.76 -12.14
CA ASN A 674 33.99 -23.88 -10.79
C ASN A 674 33.55 -25.17 -10.09
N ALA A 675 34.03 -25.39 -8.87
CA ALA A 675 33.72 -26.58 -8.09
C ALA A 675 32.23 -26.63 -7.66
N ASP A 676 31.55 -25.50 -7.64
CA ASP A 676 30.14 -25.33 -7.28
C ASP A 676 29.19 -25.55 -8.47
N GLY A 677 29.76 -25.82 -9.65
CA GLY A 677 29.01 -26.08 -10.88
C GLY A 677 28.60 -24.82 -11.66
N CYS A 678 29.00 -23.64 -11.21
CA CYS A 678 28.74 -22.41 -11.94
C CYS A 678 29.71 -22.26 -13.10
N SER A 679 29.17 -21.87 -14.25
CA SER A 679 29.94 -21.81 -15.49
C SER A 679 29.66 -20.53 -16.27
N ALA A 680 30.69 -20.08 -16.94
CA ALA A 680 30.62 -18.98 -17.90
C ALA A 680 31.24 -19.43 -19.26
N ILE A 681 30.82 -18.78 -20.34
CA ILE A 681 31.31 -19.07 -21.68
C ILE A 681 31.72 -17.75 -22.32
N SER A 682 32.92 -17.77 -22.93
CA SER A 682 33.41 -16.67 -23.74
C SER A 682 34.08 -17.22 -24.99
N GLN A 683 34.71 -16.38 -25.78
CA GLN A 683 35.35 -16.77 -27.03
C GLN A 683 36.60 -15.95 -27.31
N PHE A 684 37.50 -16.54 -28.10
CA PHE A 684 38.66 -15.88 -28.66
C PHE A 684 38.98 -16.44 -30.06
N ASN A 685 39.89 -15.82 -30.81
CA ASN A 685 40.27 -16.32 -32.11
C ASN A 685 41.59 -17.05 -32.05
N LEU A 686 41.69 -18.13 -32.82
CA LEU A 686 42.95 -18.69 -33.26
C LEU A 686 43.33 -18.02 -34.55
N ILE A 687 44.53 -17.47 -34.61
CA ILE A 687 45.04 -16.77 -35.78
C ILE A 687 46.39 -17.40 -36.18
N VAL A 688 46.47 -17.82 -37.42
CA VAL A 688 47.69 -18.33 -37.97
C VAL A 688 48.26 -17.28 -38.96
N ASN A 689 49.38 -16.74 -38.62
CA ASN A 689 50.05 -15.73 -39.43
C ASN A 689 51.13 -16.39 -40.31
N PRO A 690 51.15 -16.10 -41.58
CA PRO A 690 52.20 -16.62 -42.45
C PRO A 690 53.57 -16.11 -42.03
N LEU A 691 54.54 -16.96 -42.10
CA LEU A 691 55.94 -16.53 -41.90
C LEU A 691 56.32 -15.43 -42.88
N PRO A 692 57.08 -14.44 -42.43
CA PRO A 692 57.50 -13.40 -43.30
C PRO A 692 58.45 -14.01 -44.34
N VAL A 693 58.10 -13.79 -45.59
CA VAL A 693 58.97 -14.22 -46.72
C VAL A 693 60.07 -13.18 -46.89
N TYR A 694 61.29 -13.63 -46.78
CA TYR A 694 62.38 -12.76 -47.03
C TYR A 694 63.07 -13.21 -48.32
N THR A 695 63.48 -12.30 -49.10
CA THR A 695 64.35 -12.55 -50.24
C THR A 695 65.79 -12.41 -49.79
N VAL A 696 66.60 -13.40 -50.19
CA VAL A 696 68.04 -13.33 -49.91
C VAL A 696 68.61 -12.09 -50.57
N ALA A 697 69.20 -11.25 -49.76
CA ALA A 697 69.85 -10.05 -50.27
C ALA A 697 70.97 -10.44 -51.26
N GLN A 698 71.09 -9.68 -52.30
CA GLN A 698 72.19 -9.85 -53.22
C GLN A 698 73.52 -9.43 -52.58
N ASP A 699 74.54 -10.18 -52.87
CA ASP A 699 75.90 -9.83 -52.44
C ASP A 699 76.30 -8.42 -52.93
N LEU A 700 76.68 -7.59 -51.97
CA LEU A 700 77.27 -6.31 -52.28
C LEU A 700 78.73 -6.51 -52.56
N SER A 701 79.15 -6.06 -53.71
CA SER A 701 80.55 -6.07 -54.06
C SER A 701 81.04 -4.68 -54.48
N LEU A 702 82.00 -4.20 -53.81
CA LEU A 702 82.67 -2.94 -54.13
C LEU A 702 84.13 -3.20 -54.41
N CYS A 703 84.69 -2.33 -55.23
CA CYS A 703 86.12 -2.36 -55.46
C CYS A 703 86.79 -1.57 -54.33
N ASP A 704 87.84 -2.13 -53.85
CA ASP A 704 88.78 -1.45 -52.98
C ASP A 704 89.48 -0.36 -53.76
N TYR A 705 89.21 0.89 -53.49
CA TYR A 705 89.64 2.04 -54.27
C TYR A 705 90.36 3.13 -53.46
N ASP A 706 90.66 2.83 -52.24
CA ASP A 706 91.49 3.74 -51.48
C ASP A 706 92.98 3.44 -51.73
N ASP A 707 93.85 4.32 -51.25
CA ASP A 707 95.28 4.23 -51.57
C ASP A 707 96.05 3.10 -50.81
N VAL A 708 95.30 2.31 -50.00
CA VAL A 708 95.85 1.16 -49.26
C VAL A 708 95.06 -0.07 -49.65
N LEU A 709 95.59 -0.87 -50.55
CA LEU A 709 94.98 -2.15 -51.01
C LEU A 709 94.97 -3.16 -49.85
N ASP A 710 94.08 -3.03 -48.90
CA ASP A 710 93.94 -3.87 -47.72
C ASP A 710 92.73 -4.79 -47.73
N GLU A 711 91.98 -4.83 -48.81
CA GLU A 711 90.77 -5.62 -49.00
C GLU A 711 89.64 -5.16 -48.12
N SER A 712 89.65 -3.89 -47.60
CA SER A 712 88.65 -3.31 -46.76
C SER A 712 87.97 -2.13 -47.44
N THR A 713 86.63 -2.07 -47.39
CA THR A 713 85.88 -0.91 -47.88
C THR A 713 84.62 -0.75 -47.08
N GLU A 714 84.10 0.47 -47.04
CA GLU A 714 82.84 0.73 -46.34
C GLU A 714 81.67 0.37 -47.28
N PHE A 715 80.87 -0.56 -46.84
CA PHE A 715 79.62 -0.91 -47.51
C PHE A 715 78.47 -0.12 -46.91
N ASP A 716 77.72 0.58 -47.72
CA ASP A 716 76.48 1.18 -47.35
C ASP A 716 75.36 0.08 -47.34
N LEU A 717 75.10 -0.47 -46.21
CA LEU A 717 74.04 -1.52 -45.99
C LEU A 717 72.64 -1.01 -46.27
N SER A 718 72.44 0.31 -46.37
CA SER A 718 71.12 0.88 -46.66
C SER A 718 70.74 0.73 -48.16
N GLU A 719 71.72 0.40 -49.03
CA GLU A 719 71.48 0.12 -50.47
C GLU A 719 70.85 -1.28 -50.69
N VAL A 720 70.88 -2.12 -49.70
CA VAL A 720 70.22 -3.43 -49.77
C VAL A 720 68.72 -3.25 -49.46
N THR A 721 67.94 -2.86 -50.42
CA THR A 721 66.49 -2.80 -50.30
C THR A 721 65.93 -4.20 -50.37
N THR A 722 65.50 -4.71 -49.20
CA THR A 722 64.60 -5.85 -49.18
C THR A 722 63.22 -5.33 -49.54
N THR A 723 62.68 -5.69 -50.66
CA THR A 723 61.24 -5.50 -50.94
C THR A 723 60.49 -6.54 -50.12
N THR A 724 59.94 -6.11 -48.96
CA THR A 724 58.89 -6.84 -48.25
C THR A 724 57.58 -6.65 -49.02
N THR A 725 57.07 -7.71 -49.59
CA THR A 725 55.67 -7.79 -50.08
C THR A 725 54.79 -8.32 -48.97
#